data_8786058f6bca6498124cf958bb21c1b3
#
_entry.id   8786058f6bca6498124cf958bb21c1b3
#
_cell.length_a   1.000
_cell.length_b   1.000
_cell.length_c   1.000
_cell.angle_alpha   90.00
_cell.angle_beta   90.00
_cell.angle_gamma   90.00
#
_symmetry.space_group_name_H-M   'P 1'
#
loop_
_entity.id
_entity.type
_entity.pdbx_description
1 polymer ?
#
loop_
_entity_poly.entity_id
_entity_poly.type
_entity_poly.pdbx_seq_one_letter_code
_entity_poly.pdbx_strand_id
1 'polypeptide(L)'
;MIGQTVSHYRVLRALGAGGMGEVYLAEDTKLGRQVALKVLAHDSAHDPDRRARFEREARAVAALNHAGIVTIHSVEEHQGVLFLTMELVDGRTLSECIPQGGMALDQLLKIGIPLTDAIGTAHHRGITHRDLKPANVMIGHDGRVKVLDFGLAKQQSQDSFQGETALVATAHATAEGKILGTVAYMAPEQAEGKPVDPRSDIFSLGVVLFEMATGQRPFKGDSNVSLLSAVLRDTPPLVTDLRSDLPRDLGRIVKRCLAKDPEERYQSAKDLRNDLKALKEDSDSAEIARRDPIATPASGVSGPATAVSATEVPRRGSRWIWIATAAVVVLAAGVLAARWASPPSKPRVTATHQITTDGAGKSQPMTDGSRLYFGIARIRGGRGGWSVLAQVSASGGDTVELAPVSPWILDIDPTGTELLVSHTPGTAGGDLAVMPVLGGIERRVGDIRINQPFMYGISAAWTPDKSHIVYANGTEMRLVGSDGSESRTLLTAPGIPFAPRVSPDGGRLRYTVRDAKTGAFTIWEAGTDGSAPHPLLPGWTGAQNPCCGTWTADGRYYVFEADGNLWARSEAGGLFRRASSDPVQLTFGPLRFSGVMPSRDGKRLFAVGDQRKGRLARYDAQSKHYVDYLGGISAEGVAVSGDGRSMAYTSFPDGTLWRSRTDGSERVQLTFAPLTGLMPRWSPDGTQLAFFGGPSTESFRVYVMSAAGGTPRRVTTGTLPEADPSWSPDGRQLAFGNSSGGQAGTTPNTTIQILDVGTGQIAPLPGSAGFFSPRWSPDGRHIAALSLDSLRLVVFDMASKTWTDLVPAGSFYGWPYWSPDSTSITVVAGNDIKRVTIADRHVETIFGDAGLDLAQGQLGAWLGTTPDGWPVTTLDAGTHDIYALDWEAP
;
A
#
# COMPACT_ATOMS: atom_id res chain seq x y z
N MET A 1 37.92 -26.41 1.02
CA MET A 1 36.83 -27.00 0.18
C MET A 1 37.22 -27.32 -1.26
N ILE A 2 38.41 -26.84 -1.76
CA ILE A 2 38.85 -27.10 -3.14
C ILE A 2 39.07 -28.59 -3.37
N GLY A 3 38.56 -29.13 -4.47
CA GLY A 3 38.57 -30.55 -4.83
C GLY A 3 37.50 -31.42 -4.20
N GLN A 4 36.69 -30.86 -3.29
CA GLN A 4 35.53 -31.56 -2.67
C GLN A 4 34.27 -31.38 -3.50
N THR A 5 33.31 -32.29 -3.30
CA THR A 5 31.99 -32.19 -3.89
C THR A 5 31.00 -31.83 -2.79
N VAL A 6 30.33 -30.70 -2.93
CA VAL A 6 29.26 -30.22 -2.02
C VAL A 6 27.91 -30.42 -2.73
N SER A 7 27.07 -31.32 -2.24
CA SER A 7 25.88 -31.82 -2.93
C SER A 7 26.29 -32.42 -4.31
N HIS A 8 25.94 -31.78 -5.39
CA HIS A 8 26.34 -32.18 -6.75
C HIS A 8 27.25 -31.14 -7.43
N TYR A 9 27.83 -30.23 -6.66
CA TYR A 9 28.76 -29.21 -7.15
C TYR A 9 30.20 -29.57 -6.80
N ARG A 10 31.00 -29.79 -7.81
CA ARG A 10 32.44 -30.03 -7.64
C ARG A 10 33.20 -28.72 -7.55
N VAL A 11 33.78 -28.42 -6.40
CA VAL A 11 34.53 -27.19 -6.14
C VAL A 11 35.87 -27.22 -6.86
N LEU A 12 36.11 -26.28 -7.78
CA LEU A 12 37.31 -26.25 -8.63
C LEU A 12 38.39 -25.34 -8.06
N ARG A 13 38.05 -24.07 -7.73
CA ARG A 13 38.98 -23.10 -7.18
C ARG A 13 38.28 -22.02 -6.40
N ALA A 14 38.97 -21.30 -5.53
CA ALA A 14 38.41 -20.12 -4.88
C ALA A 14 38.35 -18.94 -5.87
N LEU A 15 37.27 -18.17 -5.81
CA LEU A 15 37.10 -16.92 -6.52
C LEU A 15 37.31 -15.71 -5.62
N GLY A 16 37.00 -15.84 -4.32
CA GLY A 16 37.18 -14.78 -3.35
C GLY A 16 36.79 -15.23 -1.95
N ALA A 17 37.29 -14.51 -0.93
CA ALA A 17 36.86 -14.67 0.45
C ALA A 17 36.57 -13.30 1.05
N GLY A 18 35.47 -13.19 1.81
CA GLY A 18 35.01 -11.94 2.45
C GLY A 18 34.42 -12.18 3.82
N GLY A 19 34.04 -11.12 4.51
CA GLY A 19 33.42 -11.21 5.84
C GLY A 19 32.10 -11.98 5.92
N MET A 20 31.50 -12.34 4.78
CA MET A 20 30.22 -13.04 4.67
C MET A 20 30.35 -14.48 4.15
N GLY A 21 31.59 -14.97 3.97
CA GLY A 21 31.82 -16.32 3.47
C GLY A 21 32.84 -16.37 2.32
N GLU A 22 33.01 -17.55 1.79
CA GLU A 22 33.94 -17.85 0.70
C GLU A 22 33.19 -18.15 -0.59
N VAL A 23 33.66 -17.63 -1.71
CA VAL A 23 33.07 -17.86 -3.03
C VAL A 23 34.02 -18.73 -3.86
N TYR A 24 33.49 -19.79 -4.43
CA TYR A 24 34.24 -20.76 -5.22
C TYR A 24 33.68 -20.85 -6.64
N LEU A 25 34.54 -21.14 -7.58
CA LEU A 25 34.18 -21.71 -8.86
C LEU A 25 33.83 -23.18 -8.64
N ALA A 26 32.64 -23.59 -9.04
CA ALA A 26 32.21 -24.98 -8.96
C ALA A 26 31.58 -25.43 -10.30
N GLU A 27 31.65 -26.74 -10.55
CA GLU A 27 30.99 -27.40 -11.66
C GLU A 27 29.72 -28.09 -11.15
N ASP A 28 28.56 -27.69 -11.68
CA ASP A 28 27.33 -28.42 -11.53
C ASP A 28 27.40 -29.71 -12.33
N THR A 29 27.64 -30.82 -11.66
CA THR A 29 27.87 -32.14 -12.31
C THR A 29 26.59 -32.74 -12.90
N LYS A 30 25.40 -32.22 -12.54
CA LYS A 30 24.11 -32.64 -13.13
C LYS A 30 23.83 -31.92 -14.46
N LEU A 31 24.16 -30.63 -14.54
CA LEU A 31 23.86 -29.80 -15.70
C LEU A 31 25.08 -29.53 -16.58
N GLY A 32 26.30 -29.96 -16.16
CA GLY A 32 27.53 -29.79 -16.93
C GLY A 32 27.94 -28.34 -17.16
N ARG A 33 27.62 -27.44 -16.20
CA ARG A 33 27.95 -26.01 -16.30
C ARG A 33 28.74 -25.52 -15.10
N GLN A 34 29.50 -24.45 -15.30
CA GLN A 34 30.20 -23.76 -14.23
C GLN A 34 29.28 -22.75 -13.52
N VAL A 35 29.38 -22.67 -12.21
CA VAL A 35 28.60 -21.77 -11.34
C VAL A 35 29.54 -21.13 -10.30
N ALA A 36 29.15 -19.97 -9.78
CA ALA A 36 29.75 -19.44 -8.58
C ALA A 36 29.00 -20.01 -7.36
N LEU A 37 29.72 -20.63 -6.43
CA LEU A 37 29.22 -21.24 -5.21
C LEU A 37 29.70 -20.43 -4.02
N LYS A 38 28.77 -19.79 -3.29
CA LYS A 38 29.05 -18.99 -2.11
C LYS A 38 28.68 -19.76 -0.85
N VAL A 39 29.66 -20.06 -0.03
CA VAL A 39 29.52 -20.75 1.26
C VAL A 39 29.42 -19.72 2.37
N LEU A 40 28.45 -19.88 3.24
CA LEU A 40 28.26 -18.99 4.40
C LEU A 40 29.16 -19.38 5.55
N ALA A 41 29.62 -18.41 6.33
CA ALA A 41 30.47 -18.64 7.47
C ALA A 41 29.77 -19.52 8.52
N HIS A 42 30.54 -20.40 9.15
CA HIS A 42 30.10 -21.46 10.07
C HIS A 42 29.24 -20.94 11.24
N ASP A 43 29.52 -19.74 11.75
CA ASP A 43 28.80 -19.12 12.87
C ASP A 43 27.37 -18.72 12.51
N SER A 44 27.05 -18.61 11.23
CA SER A 44 25.71 -18.24 10.73
C SER A 44 24.80 -19.46 10.48
N ALA A 45 25.34 -20.67 10.45
CA ALA A 45 24.62 -21.90 10.12
C ALA A 45 23.87 -22.52 11.32
N HIS A 46 24.26 -22.18 12.55
CA HIS A 46 23.70 -22.78 13.76
C HIS A 46 22.52 -22.01 14.36
N ASP A 47 22.21 -20.82 13.87
CA ASP A 47 21.05 -20.01 14.33
C ASP A 47 19.87 -20.20 13.35
N PRO A 48 18.78 -20.89 13.77
CA PRO A 48 17.62 -21.18 12.92
C PRO A 48 16.94 -19.91 12.37
N ASP A 49 16.93 -18.82 13.14
CA ASP A 49 16.27 -17.57 12.73
C ASP A 49 17.11 -16.84 11.67
N ARG A 50 18.43 -16.88 11.79
CA ARG A 50 19.35 -16.33 10.80
C ARG A 50 19.27 -17.08 9.48
N ARG A 51 19.19 -18.39 9.56
CA ARG A 51 19.02 -19.27 8.40
C ARG A 51 17.72 -18.99 7.65
N ALA A 52 16.58 -18.96 8.36
CA ALA A 52 15.29 -18.71 7.76
C ALA A 52 15.22 -17.33 7.09
N ARG A 53 15.88 -16.32 7.66
CA ARG A 53 15.97 -14.97 7.07
C ARG A 53 16.81 -14.99 5.80
N PHE A 54 18.01 -15.60 5.85
CA PHE A 54 18.88 -15.72 4.68
C PHE A 54 18.17 -16.41 3.50
N GLU A 55 17.51 -17.55 3.76
CA GLU A 55 16.76 -18.26 2.72
C GLU A 55 15.64 -17.39 2.13
N ARG A 56 14.94 -16.62 2.97
CA ARG A 56 13.88 -15.73 2.52
C ARG A 56 14.43 -14.60 1.63
N GLU A 57 15.54 -13.98 2.05
CA GLU A 57 16.18 -12.90 1.29
C GLU A 57 16.78 -13.42 -0.02
N ALA A 58 17.45 -14.56 0.02
CA ALA A 58 17.97 -15.19 -1.18
C ALA A 58 16.85 -15.55 -2.18
N ARG A 59 15.71 -16.03 -1.70
CA ARG A 59 14.52 -16.27 -2.56
C ARG A 59 13.95 -14.98 -3.14
N ALA A 60 13.94 -13.89 -2.39
CA ALA A 60 13.50 -12.58 -2.90
C ALA A 60 14.42 -12.09 -4.03
N VAL A 61 15.74 -12.22 -3.87
CA VAL A 61 16.72 -11.86 -4.91
C VAL A 61 16.64 -12.83 -6.10
N ALA A 62 16.44 -14.13 -5.87
CA ALA A 62 16.26 -15.13 -6.93
C ALA A 62 15.03 -14.87 -7.80
N ALA A 63 14.02 -14.19 -7.27
CA ALA A 63 12.84 -13.77 -8.04
C ALA A 63 13.10 -12.55 -8.94
N LEU A 64 14.28 -11.90 -8.86
CA LEU A 64 14.66 -10.81 -9.72
C LEU A 64 15.16 -11.37 -11.07
N ASN A 65 14.46 -11.03 -12.14
CA ASN A 65 14.91 -11.34 -13.50
C ASN A 65 15.28 -10.03 -14.20
N HIS A 66 16.58 -9.74 -14.25
CA HIS A 66 17.12 -8.54 -14.91
C HIS A 66 18.52 -8.79 -15.44
N ALA A 67 18.81 -8.34 -16.66
CA ALA A 67 20.09 -8.56 -17.31
C ALA A 67 21.29 -8.03 -16.50
N GLY A 68 21.11 -6.99 -15.69
CA GLY A 68 22.12 -6.35 -14.84
C GLY A 68 22.16 -6.88 -13.41
N ILE A 69 21.44 -7.94 -13.06
CA ILE A 69 21.49 -8.59 -11.73
C ILE A 69 21.97 -10.02 -11.89
N VAL A 70 22.84 -10.49 -10.98
CA VAL A 70 23.28 -11.88 -10.99
C VAL A 70 22.12 -12.82 -10.69
N THR A 71 21.98 -13.89 -11.47
CA THR A 71 20.94 -14.88 -11.27
C THR A 71 21.32 -15.88 -10.18
N ILE A 72 20.55 -16.00 -9.11
CA ILE A 72 20.69 -17.06 -8.10
C ILE A 72 20.03 -18.32 -8.65
N HIS A 73 20.75 -19.44 -8.66
CA HIS A 73 20.27 -20.72 -9.18
C HIS A 73 19.63 -21.58 -8.11
N SER A 74 20.28 -21.70 -6.93
CA SER A 74 19.76 -22.48 -5.80
C SER A 74 20.31 -21.96 -4.47
N VAL A 75 19.59 -22.29 -3.40
CA VAL A 75 20.04 -22.17 -2.02
C VAL A 75 19.90 -23.57 -1.42
N GLU A 76 20.98 -24.16 -0.98
CA GLU A 76 21.05 -25.54 -0.55
C GLU A 76 21.86 -25.69 0.74
N GLU A 77 21.62 -26.82 1.41
CA GLU A 77 22.41 -27.24 2.56
C GLU A 77 22.98 -28.64 2.31
N HIS A 78 24.24 -28.82 2.63
CA HIS A 78 24.90 -30.12 2.56
C HIS A 78 25.81 -30.30 3.78
N GLN A 79 25.57 -31.36 4.56
CA GLN A 79 26.36 -31.68 5.78
C GLN A 79 26.47 -30.51 6.77
N GLY A 80 25.39 -29.73 6.97
CA GLY A 80 25.38 -28.59 7.88
C GLY A 80 26.03 -27.32 7.31
N VAL A 81 26.46 -27.34 6.04
CA VAL A 81 27.01 -26.17 5.33
C VAL A 81 25.93 -25.59 4.44
N LEU A 82 25.52 -24.37 4.73
CA LEU A 82 24.58 -23.62 3.92
C LEU A 82 25.34 -22.87 2.81
N PHE A 83 24.90 -23.01 1.57
CA PHE A 83 25.52 -22.36 0.40
C PHE A 83 24.47 -21.93 -0.61
N LEU A 84 24.82 -20.99 -1.44
CA LEU A 84 24.03 -20.60 -2.59
C LEU A 84 24.86 -20.75 -3.88
N THR A 85 24.16 -21.10 -4.96
CA THR A 85 24.77 -21.14 -6.29
C THR A 85 24.19 -20.05 -7.16
N MET A 86 25.04 -19.43 -7.96
CA MET A 86 24.65 -18.31 -8.81
C MET A 86 25.39 -18.34 -10.15
N GLU A 87 24.93 -17.54 -11.07
CA GLU A 87 25.54 -17.27 -12.36
C GLU A 87 27.03 -16.92 -12.18
N LEU A 88 27.88 -17.62 -12.90
CA LEU A 88 29.27 -17.24 -12.99
C LEU A 88 29.43 -16.10 -13.98
N VAL A 89 29.86 -14.94 -13.50
CA VAL A 89 30.16 -13.79 -14.36
C VAL A 89 31.66 -13.82 -14.74
N ASP A 90 31.90 -14.00 -16.03
CA ASP A 90 33.29 -13.94 -16.58
C ASP A 90 33.62 -12.48 -16.89
N GLY A 91 34.44 -11.86 -16.02
CA GLY A 91 34.75 -10.44 -16.09
C GLY A 91 35.62 -9.95 -14.93
N ARG A 92 35.64 -8.64 -14.74
CA ARG A 92 36.38 -7.98 -13.66
C ARG A 92 35.42 -7.17 -12.79
N THR A 93 35.78 -6.96 -11.53
CA THR A 93 35.04 -6.06 -10.65
C THR A 93 35.16 -4.60 -11.12
N LEU A 94 34.13 -3.80 -10.87
CA LEU A 94 34.21 -2.36 -11.17
C LEU A 94 35.37 -1.70 -10.43
N SER A 95 35.70 -2.19 -9.23
CA SER A 95 36.86 -1.73 -8.46
C SER A 95 38.19 -1.87 -9.21
N GLU A 96 38.33 -2.96 -9.99
CA GLU A 96 39.53 -3.21 -10.83
C GLU A 96 39.50 -2.43 -12.14
N CYS A 97 38.34 -1.94 -12.53
CA CYS A 97 38.12 -1.21 -13.77
C CYS A 97 38.28 0.31 -13.61
N ILE A 98 38.19 0.86 -12.40
CA ILE A 98 38.33 2.31 -12.14
C ILE A 98 39.80 2.70 -12.16
N PRO A 99 40.25 3.54 -13.11
CA PRO A 99 41.61 4.03 -13.14
C PRO A 99 41.83 5.13 -12.08
N GLN A 100 43.11 5.33 -11.66
CA GLN A 100 43.45 6.35 -10.65
C GLN A 100 43.04 7.78 -11.00
N GLY A 101 42.92 8.11 -12.29
CA GLY A 101 42.43 9.42 -12.73
C GLY A 101 40.95 9.49 -13.06
N GLY A 102 40.18 8.44 -12.77
CA GLY A 102 38.77 8.32 -13.13
C GLY A 102 38.52 7.92 -14.60
N MET A 103 37.31 7.56 -14.91
CA MET A 103 36.88 7.10 -16.23
C MET A 103 36.57 8.27 -17.18
N ALA A 104 36.65 8.02 -18.48
CA ALA A 104 36.04 8.91 -19.48
C ALA A 104 34.51 8.92 -19.33
N LEU A 105 33.87 10.04 -19.67
CA LEU A 105 32.42 10.22 -19.50
C LEU A 105 31.62 9.11 -20.18
N ASP A 106 31.95 8.78 -21.43
CA ASP A 106 31.23 7.74 -22.18
C ASP A 106 31.29 6.36 -21.49
N GLN A 107 32.48 6.00 -20.97
CA GLN A 107 32.65 4.74 -20.23
C GLN A 107 31.89 4.77 -18.89
N LEU A 108 31.91 5.91 -18.18
CA LEU A 108 31.14 6.09 -16.95
C LEU A 108 29.64 5.91 -17.20
N LEU A 109 29.13 6.52 -18.25
CA LEU A 109 27.70 6.44 -18.59
C LEU A 109 27.28 5.06 -19.08
N LYS A 110 28.15 4.37 -19.85
CA LYS A 110 27.93 2.96 -20.26
C LYS A 110 27.79 2.01 -19.08
N ILE A 111 28.43 2.28 -17.98
CA ILE A 111 28.36 1.47 -16.75
C ILE A 111 27.30 2.02 -15.80
N GLY A 112 27.26 3.32 -15.57
CA GLY A 112 26.39 3.96 -14.59
C GLY A 112 24.88 3.82 -14.92
N ILE A 113 24.51 3.90 -16.19
CA ILE A 113 23.10 3.76 -16.60
C ILE A 113 22.58 2.34 -16.36
N PRO A 114 23.20 1.25 -16.84
CA PRO A 114 22.75 -0.10 -16.54
C PRO A 114 22.83 -0.48 -15.05
N LEU A 115 23.85 0.02 -14.33
CA LEU A 115 23.95 -0.17 -12.88
C LEU A 115 22.73 0.43 -12.16
N THR A 116 22.40 1.67 -12.48
CA THR A 116 21.25 2.36 -11.88
C THR A 116 19.93 1.70 -12.26
N ASP A 117 19.81 1.15 -13.48
CA ASP A 117 18.63 0.39 -13.93
C ASP A 117 18.44 -0.91 -13.15
N ALA A 118 19.53 -1.64 -12.90
CA ALA A 118 19.51 -2.85 -12.09
C ALA A 118 19.04 -2.59 -10.65
N ILE A 119 19.60 -1.55 -10.02
CA ILE A 119 19.19 -1.13 -8.66
C ILE A 119 17.73 -0.66 -8.67
N GLY A 120 17.29 0.12 -9.66
CA GLY A 120 15.90 0.55 -9.80
C GLY A 120 14.92 -0.62 -9.94
N THR A 121 15.32 -1.68 -10.63
CA THR A 121 14.50 -2.90 -10.76
C THR A 121 14.37 -3.64 -9.43
N ALA A 122 15.43 -3.72 -8.63
CA ALA A 122 15.40 -4.30 -7.29
C ALA A 122 14.49 -3.47 -6.36
N HIS A 123 14.64 -2.14 -6.37
CA HIS A 123 13.81 -1.22 -5.59
C HIS A 123 12.32 -1.35 -5.91
N HIS A 124 11.97 -1.51 -7.19
CA HIS A 124 10.58 -1.72 -7.61
C HIS A 124 9.97 -3.01 -7.03
N ARG A 125 10.79 -3.98 -6.66
CA ARG A 125 10.39 -5.23 -6.00
C ARG A 125 10.53 -5.17 -4.47
N GLY A 126 10.78 -3.97 -3.91
CA GLY A 126 10.95 -3.77 -2.47
C GLY A 126 12.28 -4.27 -1.92
N ILE A 127 13.28 -4.52 -2.77
CA ILE A 127 14.60 -5.03 -2.37
C ILE A 127 15.60 -3.89 -2.43
N THR A 128 16.20 -3.56 -1.27
CA THR A 128 17.30 -2.58 -1.12
C THR A 128 18.61 -3.35 -1.03
N HIS A 129 19.65 -2.90 -1.74
CA HIS A 129 20.95 -3.59 -1.81
C HIS A 129 21.76 -3.49 -0.52
N ARG A 130 21.79 -2.32 0.12
CA ARG A 130 22.41 -2.01 1.43
C ARG A 130 23.94 -2.17 1.54
N ASP A 131 24.60 -2.73 0.54
CA ASP A 131 26.07 -2.90 0.48
C ASP A 131 26.60 -2.61 -0.92
N LEU A 132 26.06 -1.60 -1.60
CA LEU A 132 26.46 -1.24 -2.94
C LEU A 132 27.86 -0.57 -2.92
N LYS A 133 28.81 -1.19 -3.65
CA LYS A 133 30.19 -0.74 -3.78
C LYS A 133 30.81 -1.31 -5.07
N PRO A 134 31.90 -0.76 -5.60
CA PRO A 134 32.50 -1.24 -6.85
C PRO A 134 32.91 -2.71 -6.83
N ALA A 135 33.26 -3.27 -5.67
CA ALA A 135 33.58 -4.70 -5.52
C ALA A 135 32.36 -5.63 -5.72
N ASN A 136 31.14 -5.12 -5.54
CA ASN A 136 29.90 -5.87 -5.74
C ASN A 136 29.27 -5.62 -7.12
N VAL A 137 30.01 -5.02 -8.05
CA VAL A 137 29.59 -4.80 -9.43
C VAL A 137 30.63 -5.42 -10.36
N MET A 138 30.20 -6.31 -11.23
CA MET A 138 31.08 -6.93 -12.24
C MET A 138 30.79 -6.37 -13.64
N ILE A 139 31.89 -6.25 -14.41
CA ILE A 139 31.85 -5.88 -15.83
C ILE A 139 32.32 -7.11 -16.61
N GLY A 140 31.37 -7.72 -17.32
CA GLY A 140 31.68 -8.86 -18.18
C GLY A 140 32.61 -8.49 -19.37
N HIS A 141 33.26 -9.46 -19.96
CA HIS A 141 34.07 -9.25 -21.20
C HIS A 141 33.23 -8.70 -22.37
N ASP A 142 31.91 -8.92 -22.35
CA ASP A 142 30.96 -8.35 -23.31
C ASP A 142 30.50 -6.91 -22.96
N GLY A 143 31.05 -6.32 -21.91
CA GLY A 143 30.74 -5.00 -21.41
C GLY A 143 29.42 -4.92 -20.59
N ARG A 144 28.77 -6.03 -20.31
CA ARG A 144 27.55 -6.05 -19.47
C ARG A 144 27.89 -5.83 -18.01
N VAL A 145 27.06 -5.02 -17.36
CA VAL A 145 27.13 -4.77 -15.92
C VAL A 145 26.29 -5.79 -15.18
N LYS A 146 26.84 -6.41 -14.15
CA LYS A 146 26.15 -7.34 -13.26
C LYS A 146 26.34 -6.94 -11.81
N VAL A 147 25.24 -6.72 -11.09
CA VAL A 147 25.23 -6.44 -9.65
C VAL A 147 25.20 -7.76 -8.89
N LEU A 148 26.09 -7.89 -7.94
CA LEU A 148 26.27 -9.05 -7.06
C LEU A 148 25.77 -8.73 -5.66
N ASP A 149 25.58 -9.76 -4.83
CA ASP A 149 25.51 -9.70 -3.37
C ASP A 149 24.59 -8.61 -2.80
N PHE A 150 23.31 -8.65 -3.12
CA PHE A 150 22.30 -7.92 -2.38
C PHE A 150 22.41 -8.30 -0.90
N GLY A 151 22.53 -7.32 -0.01
CA GLY A 151 22.98 -7.41 1.38
C GLY A 151 22.35 -8.45 2.30
N LEU A 152 22.31 -9.71 1.85
CA LEU A 152 21.70 -10.89 2.48
C LEU A 152 22.12 -11.16 3.94
N ALA A 153 23.14 -10.44 4.44
CA ALA A 153 23.67 -10.69 5.79
C ALA A 153 23.78 -9.44 6.68
N LYS A 154 23.44 -8.22 6.20
CA LYS A 154 23.64 -6.97 6.98
C LYS A 154 22.48 -6.57 7.88
N GLN A 155 21.31 -7.19 7.80
CA GLN A 155 20.22 -6.97 8.77
C GLN A 155 20.54 -7.45 10.19
N GLN A 156 21.62 -8.21 10.34
CA GLN A 156 22.02 -8.81 11.62
C GLN A 156 22.44 -7.81 12.71
N SER A 157 22.85 -6.60 12.33
CA SER A 157 23.37 -5.61 13.29
C SER A 157 22.29 -4.69 13.87
N GLN A 158 21.11 -4.58 13.26
CA GLN A 158 20.06 -3.65 13.70
C GLN A 158 19.12 -4.22 14.76
N ASP A 159 18.87 -5.53 14.77
CA ASP A 159 17.96 -6.15 15.74
C ASP A 159 18.61 -6.49 17.09
N SER A 160 19.96 -6.45 17.18
CA SER A 160 20.73 -6.80 18.40
C SER A 160 21.10 -5.58 19.26
N PHE A 161 20.87 -4.37 18.80
CA PHE A 161 21.32 -3.15 19.48
C PHE A 161 20.18 -2.18 19.81
N GLN A 162 19.29 -2.59 20.67
CA GLN A 162 18.50 -1.62 21.47
C GLN A 162 19.39 -1.18 22.65
N GLY A 163 20.13 -0.08 22.47
CA GLY A 163 20.79 0.59 23.58
C GLY A 163 22.21 1.11 23.43
N GLU A 164 22.94 0.70 22.40
CA GLU A 164 24.31 1.23 22.16
C GLU A 164 24.44 1.83 20.77
N THR A 165 25.01 3.03 20.69
CA THR A 165 25.25 3.74 19.44
C THR A 165 26.13 2.88 18.50
N ALA A 166 25.80 2.81 17.22
CA ALA A 166 26.51 2.08 16.17
C ALA A 166 28.04 2.36 16.14
N LEU A 167 28.48 3.47 16.72
CA LEU A 167 29.87 3.86 16.98
C LEU A 167 30.61 2.87 17.89
N VAL A 168 29.94 2.25 18.87
CA VAL A 168 30.56 1.31 19.83
C VAL A 168 30.67 -0.09 19.23
N ALA A 169 29.66 -0.51 18.44
CA ALA A 169 29.66 -1.81 17.75
C ALA A 169 30.77 -1.89 16.68
N THR A 170 31.06 -0.79 15.98
CA THR A 170 32.12 -0.71 14.97
C THR A 170 33.50 -0.71 15.64
N ALA A 171 33.62 -0.24 16.89
CA ALA A 171 34.88 -0.26 17.65
C ALA A 171 35.28 -1.67 18.11
N HIS A 172 34.32 -2.54 18.42
CA HIS A 172 34.60 -3.95 18.80
C HIS A 172 34.90 -4.87 17.61
N ALA A 173 34.42 -4.54 16.39
CA ALA A 173 34.71 -5.30 15.17
C ALA A 173 36.08 -4.95 14.54
N THR A 174 36.85 -3.99 15.07
CA THR A 174 38.09 -3.48 14.53
C THR A 174 39.33 -4.33 14.88
N ALA A 175 39.18 -5.43 15.63
CA ALA A 175 40.31 -6.28 16.01
C ALA A 175 40.96 -7.07 14.82
N GLU A 176 40.31 -7.09 13.63
CA GLU A 176 40.77 -7.88 12.48
C GLU A 176 40.96 -7.09 11.17
N GLY A 177 41.48 -5.89 11.14
CA GLY A 177 42.09 -5.23 9.98
C GLY A 177 41.36 -5.21 8.60
N LYS A 178 40.17 -5.84 8.43
CA LYS A 178 39.52 -6.06 7.10
C LYS A 178 38.29 -5.18 6.81
N ILE A 179 37.87 -4.25 7.71
CA ILE A 179 36.59 -3.55 7.58
C ILE A 179 36.71 -2.15 6.96
N LEU A 180 37.90 -1.64 6.71
CA LEU A 180 38.13 -0.26 6.23
C LEU A 180 37.47 0.06 4.86
N GLY A 181 37.18 -0.93 4.03
CA GLY A 181 36.70 -0.74 2.66
C GLY A 181 35.18 -0.46 2.53
N THR A 182 34.35 -0.99 3.42
CA THR A 182 32.89 -0.96 3.26
C THR A 182 32.26 0.30 3.81
N VAL A 183 32.81 0.89 4.87
CA VAL A 183 32.32 2.11 5.53
C VAL A 183 32.25 3.31 4.58
N ALA A 184 33.17 3.39 3.61
CA ALA A 184 33.26 4.50 2.67
C ALA A 184 32.04 4.66 1.73
N TYR A 185 31.22 3.62 1.57
CA TYR A 185 30.05 3.62 0.70
C TYR A 185 28.71 3.63 1.46
N MET A 186 28.76 3.61 2.81
CA MET A 186 27.57 3.68 3.64
C MET A 186 26.87 5.01 3.50
N ALA A 187 25.54 4.99 3.49
CA ALA A 187 24.73 6.19 3.62
C ALA A 187 24.74 6.71 5.06
N PRO A 188 24.53 8.02 5.29
CA PRO A 188 24.48 8.62 6.63
C PRO A 188 23.55 7.89 7.58
N GLU A 189 22.33 7.57 7.15
CA GLU A 189 21.33 6.86 7.93
C GLU A 189 21.76 5.43 8.30
N GLN A 190 22.51 4.76 7.44
CA GLN A 190 23.11 3.46 7.78
C GLN A 190 24.20 3.59 8.87
N ALA A 191 25.01 4.64 8.77
CA ALA A 191 26.07 4.93 9.74
C ALA A 191 25.49 5.33 11.12
N GLU A 192 24.32 5.94 11.14
CA GLU A 192 23.57 6.33 12.35
C GLU A 192 22.70 5.21 12.92
N GLY A 193 22.57 4.06 12.23
CA GLY A 193 21.67 2.97 12.65
C GLY A 193 20.18 3.29 12.45
N LYS A 194 19.84 4.30 11.67
CA LYS A 194 18.47 4.66 11.32
C LYS A 194 17.87 3.67 10.31
N PRO A 195 16.53 3.65 10.17
CA PRO A 195 15.87 2.84 9.13
C PRO A 195 16.44 3.13 7.73
N VAL A 196 16.74 2.07 7.00
CA VAL A 196 17.36 2.09 5.66
C VAL A 196 16.30 1.84 4.61
N ASP A 197 16.19 2.75 3.64
CA ASP A 197 15.27 2.65 2.51
C ASP A 197 16.03 2.66 1.15
N PRO A 198 15.35 2.58 -0.01
CA PRO A 198 15.96 2.63 -1.33
C PRO A 198 16.88 3.83 -1.58
N ARG A 199 16.69 4.95 -0.89
CA ARG A 199 17.50 6.17 -1.03
C ARG A 199 18.91 6.04 -0.42
N SER A 200 19.10 5.05 0.44
CA SER A 200 20.45 4.68 0.93
C SER A 200 21.32 4.09 -0.20
N ASP A 201 20.72 3.27 -1.07
CA ASP A 201 21.43 2.78 -2.26
C ASP A 201 21.73 3.91 -3.27
N ILE A 202 20.87 4.93 -3.34
CA ILE A 202 21.10 6.12 -4.19
C ILE A 202 22.33 6.91 -3.69
N PHE A 203 22.51 7.04 -2.37
CA PHE A 203 23.73 7.61 -1.82
C PHE A 203 24.97 6.77 -2.19
N SER A 204 24.89 5.46 -2.02
CA SER A 204 25.97 4.55 -2.39
C SER A 204 26.27 4.60 -3.90
N LEU A 205 25.23 4.69 -4.76
CA LEU A 205 25.39 4.96 -6.20
C LEU A 205 26.14 6.29 -6.45
N GLY A 206 25.80 7.33 -5.69
CA GLY A 206 26.49 8.63 -5.76
C GLY A 206 27.98 8.50 -5.42
N VAL A 207 28.35 7.70 -4.39
CA VAL A 207 29.75 7.42 -4.04
C VAL A 207 30.45 6.67 -5.17
N VAL A 208 29.79 5.65 -5.73
CA VAL A 208 30.34 4.85 -6.86
C VAL A 208 30.55 5.73 -8.10
N LEU A 209 29.56 6.55 -8.48
CA LEU A 209 29.66 7.47 -9.62
C LEU A 209 30.77 8.51 -9.42
N PHE A 210 30.93 9.05 -8.20
CA PHE A 210 32.01 9.95 -7.86
C PHE A 210 33.37 9.29 -8.05
N GLU A 211 33.55 8.06 -7.53
CA GLU A 211 34.78 7.29 -7.65
C GLU A 211 35.07 6.92 -9.11
N MET A 212 34.04 6.52 -9.89
CA MET A 212 34.19 6.30 -11.33
C MET A 212 34.62 7.56 -12.07
N ALA A 213 34.11 8.73 -11.70
CA ALA A 213 34.43 10.00 -12.33
C ALA A 213 35.86 10.51 -12.00
N THR A 214 36.28 10.33 -10.76
CA THR A 214 37.51 10.98 -10.23
C THR A 214 38.65 10.03 -9.91
N GLY A 215 38.41 8.73 -9.80
CA GLY A 215 39.34 7.73 -9.29
C GLY A 215 39.56 7.83 -7.77
N GLN A 216 38.82 8.66 -7.07
CA GLN A 216 38.92 8.90 -5.63
C GLN A 216 37.55 8.79 -4.96
N ARG A 217 37.57 8.44 -3.68
CA ARG A 217 36.32 8.44 -2.87
C ARG A 217 35.98 9.86 -2.42
N PRO A 218 34.67 10.20 -2.34
CA PRO A 218 34.24 11.54 -1.94
C PRO A 218 34.52 11.86 -0.46
N PHE A 219 34.58 10.85 0.39
CA PHE A 219 34.83 10.97 1.84
C PHE A 219 36.15 10.26 2.17
N LYS A 220 36.99 10.91 3.00
CA LYS A 220 38.28 10.41 3.41
C LYS A 220 38.44 10.45 4.93
N GLY A 221 39.23 9.54 5.49
CA GLY A 221 39.52 9.48 6.93
C GLY A 221 40.60 8.46 7.22
N ASP A 222 41.45 8.76 8.17
CA ASP A 222 42.57 7.89 8.53
C ASP A 222 42.18 6.74 9.47
N SER A 223 40.96 6.76 9.95
CA SER A 223 40.33 5.73 10.78
C SER A 223 38.85 5.54 10.39
N ASN A 224 38.28 4.39 10.78
CA ASN A 224 36.85 4.15 10.57
C ASN A 224 35.96 5.23 11.22
N VAL A 225 36.37 5.74 12.39
CA VAL A 225 35.65 6.78 13.12
C VAL A 225 35.73 8.11 12.36
N SER A 226 36.91 8.52 11.86
CA SER A 226 37.08 9.74 11.07
C SER A 226 36.37 9.64 9.73
N LEU A 227 36.36 8.47 9.10
CA LEU A 227 35.64 8.23 7.84
C LEU A 227 34.12 8.28 8.05
N LEU A 228 33.58 7.68 9.13
CA LEU A 228 32.17 7.78 9.51
C LEU A 228 31.79 9.23 9.79
N SER A 229 32.61 9.98 10.52
CA SER A 229 32.37 11.41 10.74
C SER A 229 32.31 12.19 9.43
N ALA A 230 33.21 11.89 8.48
CA ALA A 230 33.20 12.51 7.14
C ALA A 230 31.93 12.16 6.35
N VAL A 231 31.49 10.91 6.37
CA VAL A 231 30.23 10.47 5.74
C VAL A 231 29.02 11.23 6.34
N LEU A 232 29.02 11.44 7.64
CA LEU A 232 27.89 12.10 8.33
C LEU A 232 27.88 13.61 8.14
N ARG A 233 29.04 14.26 8.10
CA ARG A 233 29.13 15.73 8.26
C ARG A 233 29.78 16.48 7.11
N ASP A 234 30.75 15.86 6.39
CA ASP A 234 31.53 16.59 5.41
C ASP A 234 30.81 16.72 4.08
N THR A 235 30.94 17.86 3.43
CA THR A 235 30.48 18.08 2.06
C THR A 235 31.58 17.65 1.10
N PRO A 236 31.33 16.68 0.19
CA PRO A 236 32.36 16.25 -0.77
C PRO A 236 32.64 17.37 -1.79
N PRO A 237 33.86 17.42 -2.37
CA PRO A 237 34.17 18.35 -3.46
C PRO A 237 33.26 18.03 -4.68
N LEU A 238 33.05 19.01 -5.54
CA LEU A 238 32.36 18.74 -6.80
C LEU A 238 33.23 17.90 -7.72
N VAL A 239 32.63 17.01 -8.49
CA VAL A 239 33.36 16.21 -9.50
C VAL A 239 34.13 17.13 -10.47
N THR A 240 33.52 18.27 -10.85
CA THR A 240 34.12 19.26 -11.74
C THR A 240 35.26 20.04 -11.14
N ASP A 241 35.42 20.08 -9.82
CA ASP A 241 36.55 20.70 -9.15
C ASP A 241 37.81 19.82 -9.26
N LEU A 242 37.61 18.50 -9.36
CA LEU A 242 38.69 17.51 -9.51
C LEU A 242 38.92 17.12 -10.99
N ARG A 243 37.89 17.24 -11.83
CA ARG A 243 37.88 16.87 -13.26
C ARG A 243 37.13 17.91 -14.06
N SER A 244 37.82 18.99 -14.45
CA SER A 244 37.25 20.13 -15.20
C SER A 244 36.81 19.78 -16.63
N ASP A 245 37.27 18.63 -17.15
CA ASP A 245 36.87 18.07 -18.44
C ASP A 245 35.52 17.40 -18.46
N LEU A 246 34.92 17.12 -17.27
CA LEU A 246 33.59 16.51 -17.15
C LEU A 246 32.47 17.56 -17.14
N PRO A 247 31.29 17.23 -17.70
CA PRO A 247 30.15 18.12 -17.71
C PRO A 247 29.69 18.55 -16.33
N ARG A 248 29.27 19.81 -16.18
CA ARG A 248 28.71 20.33 -14.92
C ARG A 248 27.48 19.55 -14.45
N ASP A 249 26.71 19.02 -15.39
CA ASP A 249 25.51 18.24 -15.09
C ASP A 249 25.85 16.93 -14.39
N LEU A 250 26.96 16.27 -14.72
CA LEU A 250 27.42 15.11 -13.96
C LEU A 250 27.73 15.49 -12.50
N GLY A 251 28.40 16.65 -12.30
CA GLY A 251 28.68 17.16 -10.95
C GLY A 251 27.39 17.43 -10.15
N ARG A 252 26.36 17.98 -10.80
CA ARG A 252 25.04 18.21 -10.17
C ARG A 252 24.33 16.90 -9.81
N ILE A 253 24.33 15.92 -10.71
CA ILE A 253 23.74 14.60 -10.48
C ILE A 253 24.41 13.92 -9.28
N VAL A 254 25.73 13.84 -9.27
CA VAL A 254 26.49 13.19 -8.18
C VAL A 254 26.28 13.94 -6.85
N LYS A 255 26.33 15.29 -6.86
CA LYS A 255 26.06 16.10 -5.66
C LYS A 255 24.69 15.80 -5.06
N ARG A 256 23.67 15.68 -5.89
CA ARG A 256 22.32 15.35 -5.44
C ARG A 256 22.22 13.95 -4.84
N CYS A 257 22.90 12.96 -5.40
CA CYS A 257 22.98 11.63 -4.79
C CYS A 257 23.63 11.65 -3.41
N LEU A 258 24.67 12.50 -3.21
CA LEU A 258 25.48 12.59 -1.99
C LEU A 258 24.90 13.55 -0.93
N ALA A 259 23.69 14.07 -1.10
CA ALA A 259 23.00 14.84 -0.09
C ALA A 259 22.86 14.03 1.22
N LYS A 260 23.06 14.69 2.37
CA LYS A 260 23.03 14.00 3.67
C LYS A 260 21.61 13.61 4.05
N ASP A 261 20.65 14.53 3.81
CA ASP A 261 19.23 14.25 3.96
C ASP A 261 18.74 13.37 2.81
N PRO A 262 18.14 12.19 3.07
CA PRO A 262 17.51 11.37 2.06
C PRO A 262 16.43 12.11 1.23
N GLU A 263 15.76 13.11 1.81
CA GLU A 263 14.75 13.90 1.12
C GLU A 263 15.33 14.80 0.01
N GLU A 264 16.57 15.23 0.14
CA GLU A 264 17.25 16.05 -0.85
C GLU A 264 17.87 15.24 -2.01
N ARG A 265 17.90 13.89 -1.88
CA ARG A 265 18.43 12.99 -2.93
C ARG A 265 17.40 12.76 -4.05
N TYR A 266 17.79 11.99 -5.05
CA TYR A 266 16.80 11.35 -5.94
C TYR A 266 15.89 10.46 -5.14
N GLN A 267 14.58 10.52 -5.42
CA GLN A 267 13.60 9.69 -4.69
C GLN A 267 13.44 8.29 -5.31
N SER A 268 13.95 8.10 -6.53
CA SER A 268 14.03 6.77 -7.15
C SER A 268 15.31 6.62 -7.99
N ALA A 269 15.84 5.42 -8.06
CA ALA A 269 16.94 5.10 -8.97
C ALA A 269 16.56 5.28 -10.44
N LYS A 270 15.26 5.22 -10.77
CA LYS A 270 14.74 5.50 -12.11
C LYS A 270 14.95 6.96 -12.52
N ASP A 271 14.77 7.90 -11.60
CA ASP A 271 14.99 9.32 -11.90
C ASP A 271 16.47 9.60 -12.11
N LEU A 272 17.33 9.04 -11.26
CA LEU A 272 18.79 9.10 -11.45
C LEU A 272 19.20 8.52 -12.81
N ARG A 273 18.66 7.36 -13.20
CA ARG A 273 18.92 6.76 -14.52
C ARG A 273 18.50 7.67 -15.67
N ASN A 274 17.34 8.32 -15.55
CA ASN A 274 16.84 9.22 -16.60
C ASN A 274 17.75 10.44 -16.76
N ASP A 275 18.25 11.03 -15.68
CA ASP A 275 19.19 12.16 -15.74
C ASP A 275 20.54 11.73 -16.35
N LEU A 276 21.03 10.53 -16.01
CA LEU A 276 22.24 9.98 -16.65
C LEU A 276 22.05 9.70 -18.15
N LYS A 277 20.86 9.26 -18.58
CA LYS A 277 20.51 9.09 -19.99
C LYS A 277 20.45 10.42 -20.74
N ALA A 278 19.79 11.42 -20.16
CA ALA A 278 19.76 12.75 -20.73
C ALA A 278 21.17 13.32 -20.92
N LEU A 279 22.03 13.19 -19.90
CA LEU A 279 23.43 13.61 -19.99
C LEU A 279 24.18 12.88 -21.11
N LYS A 280 23.89 11.60 -21.35
CA LYS A 280 24.49 10.84 -22.45
C LYS A 280 24.05 11.37 -23.81
N GLU A 281 22.74 11.61 -23.99
CA GLU A 281 22.17 12.14 -25.24
C GLU A 281 22.72 13.53 -25.58
N ASP A 282 22.89 14.39 -24.58
CA ASP A 282 23.50 15.72 -24.74
C ASP A 282 24.99 15.61 -25.14
N SER A 283 25.74 14.68 -24.53
CA SER A 283 27.13 14.43 -24.85
C SER A 283 27.32 13.88 -26.28
N ASP A 284 26.50 12.89 -26.67
CA ASP A 284 26.52 12.30 -28.00
C ASP A 284 26.18 13.35 -29.07
N SER A 285 25.20 14.24 -28.79
CA SER A 285 24.82 15.32 -29.68
C SER A 285 25.92 16.38 -29.87
N ALA A 286 26.65 16.71 -28.79
CA ALA A 286 27.76 17.64 -28.83
C ALA A 286 28.97 17.05 -29.58
N GLU A 287 29.18 15.75 -29.55
CA GLU A 287 30.23 15.06 -30.29
C GLU A 287 29.94 15.00 -31.80
N ILE A 288 28.67 14.75 -32.18
CA ILE A 288 28.23 14.80 -33.58
C ILE A 288 28.38 16.21 -34.14
N ALA A 289 28.02 17.24 -33.39
CA ALA A 289 28.18 18.66 -33.82
C ALA A 289 29.65 19.08 -33.99
N ARG A 290 30.60 18.36 -33.32
CA ARG A 290 32.04 18.62 -33.50
C ARG A 290 32.65 17.84 -34.67
N ARG A 291 32.01 16.81 -35.20
CA ARG A 291 32.53 15.97 -36.30
C ARG A 291 32.19 16.47 -37.69
N ASP A 292 31.25 17.43 -37.85
CA ASP A 292 30.89 18.05 -39.11
C ASP A 292 31.30 19.55 -39.15
N PRO A 293 32.56 19.88 -39.52
CA PRO A 293 32.90 21.24 -39.90
C PRO A 293 32.56 21.43 -41.36
N ILE A 294 31.34 21.92 -41.68
CA ILE A 294 31.06 22.45 -43.00
C ILE A 294 31.92 23.67 -43.18
N ALA A 295 32.96 23.55 -43.97
CA ALA A 295 33.84 24.62 -44.41
C ALA A 295 33.03 25.57 -45.32
N THR A 296 32.80 26.79 -44.87
CA THR A 296 32.42 27.90 -45.76
C THR A 296 33.66 28.67 -46.10
N PRO A 297 33.95 28.94 -47.41
CA PRO A 297 35.15 29.63 -47.76
C PRO A 297 35.03 31.13 -47.52
N ALA A 298 35.98 31.69 -46.79
CA ALA A 298 36.16 33.11 -46.62
C ALA A 298 36.81 33.65 -47.91
N SER A 299 36.15 34.63 -48.54
CA SER A 299 36.78 35.53 -49.51
C SER A 299 36.75 36.92 -48.92
N GLY A 300 37.89 37.37 -48.47
CA GLY A 300 38.14 38.76 -48.12
C GLY A 300 38.41 39.59 -49.35
N VAL A 301 37.90 40.82 -49.34
CA VAL A 301 38.56 41.99 -50.03
C VAL A 301 38.26 43.27 -49.25
N SER A 302 39.31 44.00 -48.96
CA SER A 302 39.36 45.26 -48.18
C SER A 302 39.09 46.45 -49.03
N GLY A 303 38.41 47.49 -48.47
CA GLY A 303 38.60 48.93 -48.65
C GLY A 303 37.94 49.63 -49.84
N PRO A 304 37.90 51.01 -49.86
CA PRO A 304 37.67 51.95 -48.76
C PRO A 304 36.43 52.80 -48.95
N ALA A 305 36.11 53.56 -47.93
CA ALA A 305 35.02 54.53 -47.85
C ALA A 305 35.08 55.64 -48.86
N THR A 306 33.93 55.97 -49.43
CA THR A 306 33.62 57.40 -49.94
C THR A 306 32.12 57.66 -49.79
N ALA A 307 31.85 58.76 -49.09
CA ALA A 307 30.55 59.33 -48.99
C ALA A 307 30.10 59.94 -50.37
N VAL A 308 28.83 59.92 -50.65
CA VAL A 308 28.04 61.07 -51.21
C VAL A 308 26.57 60.66 -51.46
N SER A 309 25.69 61.48 -50.95
CA SER A 309 24.40 61.99 -51.41
C SER A 309 23.16 61.13 -51.57
N ALA A 310 22.16 61.67 -50.94
CA ALA A 310 20.75 61.27 -50.98
C ALA A 310 20.18 61.38 -52.41
N THR A 311 19.40 60.42 -52.76
CA THR A 311 18.33 60.60 -53.75
C THR A 311 17.22 59.57 -53.55
N GLU A 312 16.03 60.14 -53.44
CA GLU A 312 14.67 59.73 -53.69
C GLU A 312 14.28 58.19 -53.61
N VAL A 313 13.38 57.94 -52.72
CA VAL A 313 12.56 56.75 -52.53
C VAL A 313 11.48 56.63 -53.59
N PRO A 314 11.33 55.50 -54.25
CA PRO A 314 10.05 55.15 -54.80
C PRO A 314 9.36 54.17 -53.82
N ARG A 315 8.24 54.60 -53.30
CA ARG A 315 7.27 53.73 -52.56
C ARG A 315 6.90 52.57 -53.46
N ARG A 316 7.41 51.36 -53.04
CA ARG A 316 6.90 50.10 -53.56
C ARG A 316 6.24 49.35 -52.40
N GLY A 317 4.94 49.10 -52.59
CA GLY A 317 3.96 48.70 -51.61
C GLY A 317 4.28 47.44 -50.86
N SER A 318 3.87 47.52 -49.69
CA SER A 318 3.31 46.66 -48.65
C SER A 318 3.07 45.15 -48.92
N ARG A 319 3.80 44.52 -49.79
CA ARG A 319 3.69 43.04 -49.93
C ARG A 319 4.46 42.26 -48.87
N TRP A 320 5.52 42.79 -48.33
CA TRP A 320 6.34 42.15 -47.29
C TRP A 320 5.67 42.16 -45.92
N ILE A 321 4.84 43.15 -45.63
CA ILE A 321 4.06 43.18 -44.37
C ILE A 321 3.00 42.08 -44.38
N TRP A 322 2.35 41.80 -45.50
CA TRP A 322 1.38 40.73 -45.66
C TRP A 322 2.03 39.35 -45.62
N ILE A 323 3.25 39.19 -46.14
CA ILE A 323 4.01 37.93 -46.07
C ILE A 323 4.50 37.68 -44.64
N ALA A 324 4.96 38.73 -43.93
CA ALA A 324 5.36 38.61 -42.52
C ALA A 324 4.16 38.32 -41.64
N THR A 325 2.99 38.98 -41.84
CA THR A 325 1.76 38.65 -41.09
C THR A 325 1.25 37.26 -41.43
N ALA A 326 1.28 36.82 -42.67
CA ALA A 326 0.90 35.47 -43.05
C ALA A 326 1.85 34.42 -42.43
N ALA A 327 3.16 34.68 -42.40
CA ALA A 327 4.12 33.80 -41.75
C ALA A 327 3.89 33.70 -40.23
N VAL A 328 3.61 34.81 -39.56
CA VAL A 328 3.24 34.82 -38.11
C VAL A 328 1.93 34.09 -37.86
N VAL A 329 0.93 34.27 -38.73
CA VAL A 329 -0.34 33.52 -38.62
C VAL A 329 -0.15 32.03 -38.86
N VAL A 330 0.68 31.64 -39.85
CA VAL A 330 1.01 30.22 -40.12
C VAL A 330 1.82 29.63 -38.96
N LEU A 331 2.77 30.38 -38.40
CA LEU A 331 3.53 29.94 -37.22
C LEU A 331 2.65 29.83 -35.98
N ALA A 332 1.76 30.79 -35.76
CA ALA A 332 0.77 30.74 -34.68
C ALA A 332 -0.21 29.58 -34.88
N ALA A 333 -0.69 29.36 -36.11
CA ALA A 333 -1.54 28.19 -36.44
C ALA A 333 -0.77 26.88 -36.32
N GLY A 334 0.52 26.85 -36.67
CA GLY A 334 1.41 25.71 -36.47
C GLY A 334 1.64 25.39 -34.99
N VAL A 335 1.89 26.39 -34.15
CA VAL A 335 2.03 26.28 -32.69
C VAL A 335 0.70 25.87 -32.06
N LEU A 336 -0.43 26.43 -32.54
CA LEU A 336 -1.75 26.00 -32.09
C LEU A 336 -2.04 24.53 -32.50
N ALA A 337 -1.72 24.16 -33.73
CA ALA A 337 -1.90 22.79 -34.22
C ALA A 337 -0.97 21.82 -33.51
N ALA A 338 0.28 22.19 -33.22
CA ALA A 338 1.20 21.39 -32.43
C ALA A 338 0.75 21.22 -30.98
N ARG A 339 0.23 22.27 -30.33
CA ARG A 339 -0.41 22.20 -29.04
C ARG A 339 -1.71 21.38 -29.05
N TRP A 340 -2.40 21.37 -30.15
CA TRP A 340 -3.62 20.56 -30.35
C TRP A 340 -3.32 19.08 -30.60
N ALA A 341 -2.22 18.79 -31.28
CA ALA A 341 -1.75 17.44 -31.56
C ALA A 341 -1.01 16.81 -30.39
N SER A 342 -0.51 17.60 -29.44
CA SER A 342 0.15 17.07 -28.23
C SER A 342 -0.90 16.49 -27.29
N PRO A 343 -0.79 15.20 -26.89
CA PRO A 343 -1.69 14.64 -25.88
C PRO A 343 -1.56 15.45 -24.59
N PRO A 344 -2.69 15.77 -23.92
CA PRO A 344 -2.63 16.49 -22.65
C PRO A 344 -1.80 15.67 -21.65
N SER A 345 -0.87 16.34 -20.95
CA SER A 345 -0.17 15.74 -19.84
C SER A 345 -1.20 15.25 -18.83
N LYS A 346 -1.03 14.00 -18.34
CA LYS A 346 -1.96 13.40 -17.37
C LYS A 346 -1.66 13.97 -15.98
N PRO A 347 -2.69 14.18 -15.15
CA PRO A 347 -2.48 14.53 -13.74
C PRO A 347 -1.65 13.45 -13.05
N ARG A 348 -0.74 13.85 -12.17
CA ARG A 348 0.13 12.92 -11.44
C ARG A 348 0.51 13.48 -10.08
N VAL A 349 0.67 12.60 -9.10
CA VAL A 349 1.29 12.95 -7.81
C VAL A 349 2.79 13.00 -8.00
N THR A 350 3.41 14.06 -7.53
CA THR A 350 4.85 14.34 -7.66
C THR A 350 5.61 14.07 -6.37
N ALA A 351 4.97 14.29 -5.22
CA ALA A 351 5.53 13.99 -3.91
C ALA A 351 4.41 13.62 -2.91
N THR A 352 4.76 12.87 -1.88
CA THR A 352 3.86 12.51 -0.78
C THR A 352 4.55 12.82 0.53
N HIS A 353 3.90 13.62 1.38
CA HIS A 353 4.42 14.07 2.67
C HIS A 353 3.48 13.62 3.78
N GLN A 354 4.01 12.96 4.79
CA GLN A 354 3.24 12.59 5.97
C GLN A 354 3.03 13.83 6.85
N ILE A 355 1.76 14.13 7.17
CA ILE A 355 1.38 15.31 7.96
C ILE A 355 1.26 14.97 9.44
N THR A 356 0.71 13.78 9.76
CA THR A 356 0.60 13.28 11.14
C THR A 356 1.41 12.00 11.29
N THR A 357 1.88 11.68 12.50
CA THR A 357 2.80 10.54 12.74
C THR A 357 2.42 9.72 13.97
N ASP A 358 1.23 9.95 14.54
CA ASP A 358 0.79 9.26 15.74
C ASP A 358 0.17 7.87 15.46
N GLY A 359 -0.03 7.52 14.18
CA GLY A 359 -0.59 6.26 13.73
C GLY A 359 -2.06 6.01 14.11
N ALA A 360 -2.69 6.89 14.89
CA ALA A 360 -4.06 6.71 15.32
C ALA A 360 -5.04 6.82 14.15
N GLY A 361 -6.17 6.11 14.23
CA GLY A 361 -7.24 6.20 13.23
C GLY A 361 -7.73 7.64 13.05
N LYS A 362 -7.83 8.12 11.81
CA LYS A 362 -8.24 9.48 11.47
C LYS A 362 -9.39 9.49 10.49
N SER A 363 -10.30 10.46 10.67
CA SER A 363 -11.36 10.72 9.69
C SER A 363 -10.80 11.49 8.49
N GLN A 364 -11.61 11.60 7.43
CA GLN A 364 -11.30 12.48 6.31
C GLN A 364 -10.90 13.87 6.79
N PRO A 365 -9.74 14.42 6.35
CA PRO A 365 -9.35 15.76 6.70
C PRO A 365 -10.17 16.81 5.95
N MET A 366 -10.56 17.88 6.66
CA MET A 366 -11.17 19.07 6.07
C MET A 366 -10.18 20.23 6.19
N THR A 367 -10.13 21.16 5.22
CA THR A 367 -9.14 22.24 5.24
C THR A 367 -9.74 23.62 5.10
N ASP A 368 -9.27 24.55 5.93
CA ASP A 368 -9.49 26.00 5.76
C ASP A 368 -8.46 26.66 4.82
N GLY A 369 -7.49 25.86 4.34
CA GLY A 369 -6.35 26.29 3.50
C GLY A 369 -5.03 26.36 4.28
N SER A 370 -5.06 26.60 5.59
CA SER A 370 -3.89 26.67 6.48
C SER A 370 -3.80 25.50 7.44
N ARG A 371 -4.94 24.92 7.80
CA ARG A 371 -5.06 23.83 8.76
C ARG A 371 -5.92 22.71 8.20
N LEU A 372 -5.75 21.53 8.79
CA LEU A 372 -6.56 20.34 8.59
C LEU A 372 -7.31 20.02 9.86
N TYR A 373 -8.60 19.77 9.75
CA TYR A 373 -9.51 19.39 10.84
C TYR A 373 -9.96 17.96 10.63
N PHE A 374 -9.89 17.11 11.64
CA PHE A 374 -10.23 15.69 11.55
C PHE A 374 -10.60 15.11 12.92
N GLY A 375 -11.33 14.00 12.89
CA GLY A 375 -11.58 13.20 14.09
C GLY A 375 -10.44 12.20 14.30
N ILE A 376 -10.03 12.00 15.56
CA ILE A 376 -9.12 10.93 15.97
C ILE A 376 -9.94 9.83 16.63
N ALA A 377 -9.73 8.59 16.22
CA ALA A 377 -10.29 7.42 16.89
C ALA A 377 -9.49 7.16 18.17
N ARG A 378 -10.06 7.48 19.34
CA ARG A 378 -9.57 6.94 20.60
C ARG A 378 -10.57 5.91 21.07
N ILE A 379 -10.17 4.68 21.05
CA ILE A 379 -11.04 3.57 21.44
C ILE A 379 -11.24 3.65 22.95
N ARG A 380 -12.44 4.06 23.35
CA ARG A 380 -13.00 3.74 24.67
C ARG A 380 -14.14 2.77 24.41
N GLY A 381 -13.89 1.49 24.70
CA GLY A 381 -14.98 0.52 24.77
C GLY A 381 -15.58 0.09 23.44
N GLY A 382 -14.77 -0.36 22.45
CA GLY A 382 -15.21 -1.24 21.35
C GLY A 382 -16.35 -0.78 20.41
N ARG A 383 -16.92 0.41 20.59
CA ARG A 383 -17.85 1.03 19.66
C ARG A 383 -17.12 2.12 18.89
N GLY A 384 -16.77 1.79 17.64
CA GLY A 384 -16.09 2.69 16.73
C GLY A 384 -16.79 4.04 16.60
N GLY A 385 -16.13 5.09 17.10
CA GLY A 385 -16.52 6.47 16.93
C GLY A 385 -15.27 7.33 17.04
N TRP A 386 -15.26 8.46 16.34
CA TRP A 386 -14.24 9.47 16.52
C TRP A 386 -14.43 10.06 17.92
N SER A 387 -13.40 9.97 18.75
CA SER A 387 -13.53 10.38 20.15
C SER A 387 -12.98 11.77 20.44
N VAL A 388 -12.18 12.34 19.50
CA VAL A 388 -11.54 13.64 19.65
C VAL A 388 -11.56 14.39 18.34
N LEU A 389 -12.01 15.64 18.36
CA LEU A 389 -11.81 16.58 17.27
C LEU A 389 -10.41 17.19 17.39
N ALA A 390 -9.63 17.15 16.29
CA ALA A 390 -8.27 17.63 16.26
C ALA A 390 -7.97 18.49 15.04
N GLN A 391 -6.90 19.25 15.14
CA GLN A 391 -6.34 20.02 14.02
C GLN A 391 -4.84 19.85 13.92
N VAL A 392 -4.31 20.07 12.72
CA VAL A 392 -2.87 20.15 12.43
C VAL A 392 -2.64 21.19 11.33
N SER A 393 -1.45 21.80 11.29
CA SER A 393 -1.09 22.67 10.16
C SER A 393 -1.10 21.88 8.82
N ALA A 394 -1.55 22.48 7.73
CA ALA A 394 -1.49 21.90 6.39
C ALA A 394 -0.04 21.65 5.89
N SER A 395 0.97 22.18 6.60
CA SER A 395 2.40 21.90 6.37
C SER A 395 2.99 20.83 7.31
N GLY A 396 2.16 20.24 8.19
CA GLY A 396 2.60 19.29 9.21
C GLY A 396 2.92 19.95 10.56
N GLY A 397 3.27 19.14 11.52
CA GLY A 397 3.58 19.55 12.90
C GLY A 397 2.73 18.80 13.93
N ASP A 398 2.71 19.32 15.16
CA ASP A 398 1.99 18.69 16.24
C ASP A 398 0.47 18.77 16.06
N THR A 399 -0.20 17.67 16.33
CA THR A 399 -1.65 17.58 16.35
C THR A 399 -2.19 18.20 17.64
N VAL A 400 -3.12 19.14 17.50
CA VAL A 400 -3.78 19.81 18.62
C VAL A 400 -5.22 19.33 18.75
N GLU A 401 -5.59 18.81 19.91
CA GLU A 401 -6.96 18.41 20.22
C GLU A 401 -7.81 19.65 20.53
N LEU A 402 -8.97 19.76 19.87
CA LEU A 402 -9.89 20.88 20.02
C LEU A 402 -11.03 20.59 21.00
N ALA A 403 -11.55 19.36 20.99
CA ALA A 403 -12.65 18.95 21.86
C ALA A 403 -12.56 17.48 22.23
N PRO A 404 -12.86 17.10 23.50
CA PRO A 404 -12.75 15.72 23.99
C PRO A 404 -13.89 14.81 23.50
N VAL A 405 -14.95 15.36 22.91
CA VAL A 405 -16.02 14.60 22.26
C VAL A 405 -16.09 15.06 20.81
N SER A 406 -15.80 14.17 19.89
CA SER A 406 -15.78 14.49 18.48
C SER A 406 -17.15 14.25 17.86
N PRO A 407 -17.78 15.29 17.33
CA PRO A 407 -18.81 15.06 16.32
C PRO A 407 -18.17 14.48 15.04
N TRP A 408 -18.95 13.77 14.25
CA TRP A 408 -18.54 13.39 12.90
C TRP A 408 -18.46 14.64 12.02
N ILE A 409 -17.27 14.94 11.50
CA ILE A 409 -17.08 16.02 10.54
C ILE A 409 -17.60 15.54 9.19
N LEU A 410 -18.56 16.25 8.62
CA LEU A 410 -19.17 15.94 7.35
C LEU A 410 -18.61 16.81 6.23
N ASP A 411 -18.39 18.11 6.51
CA ASP A 411 -17.87 19.06 5.53
C ASP A 411 -17.31 20.30 6.24
N ILE A 412 -16.63 21.15 5.49
CA ILE A 412 -16.24 22.50 5.88
C ILE A 412 -16.86 23.49 4.91
N ASP A 413 -17.36 24.60 5.41
CA ASP A 413 -17.99 25.59 4.58
C ASP A 413 -17.01 26.20 3.56
N PRO A 414 -17.48 26.76 2.44
CA PRO A 414 -16.62 27.33 1.40
C PRO A 414 -15.68 28.44 1.88
N THR A 415 -16.03 29.15 2.96
CA THR A 415 -15.16 30.18 3.57
C THR A 415 -14.12 29.60 4.51
N GLY A 416 -14.28 28.36 5.01
CA GLY A 416 -13.40 27.69 5.95
C GLY A 416 -13.55 28.12 7.37
N THR A 417 -14.70 28.65 7.74
CA THR A 417 -14.98 29.22 9.06
C THR A 417 -15.85 28.32 9.92
N GLU A 418 -16.60 27.39 9.30
CA GLU A 418 -17.56 26.52 10.00
C GLU A 418 -17.44 25.08 9.52
N LEU A 419 -17.50 24.13 10.44
CA LEU A 419 -17.59 22.70 10.19
C LEU A 419 -19.05 22.28 10.22
N LEU A 420 -19.46 21.49 9.23
CA LEU A 420 -20.71 20.73 9.25
C LEU A 420 -20.46 19.43 10.00
N VAL A 421 -21.23 19.18 11.05
CA VAL A 421 -20.98 18.07 11.96
C VAL A 421 -22.28 17.31 12.25
N SER A 422 -22.14 16.07 12.68
CA SER A 422 -23.24 15.27 13.18
C SER A 422 -22.90 14.62 14.51
N HIS A 423 -23.83 14.71 15.44
CA HIS A 423 -23.72 14.06 16.75
C HIS A 423 -24.54 12.80 16.78
N THR A 424 -23.88 11.66 16.78
CA THR A 424 -24.48 10.43 17.34
C THR A 424 -23.41 9.40 17.64
N PRO A 425 -23.46 8.77 18.78
CA PRO A 425 -22.85 7.48 19.01
C PRO A 425 -23.80 6.39 18.54
N GLY A 426 -23.52 5.70 17.45
CA GLY A 426 -24.22 4.47 17.08
C GLY A 426 -24.97 4.48 15.74
N THR A 427 -25.63 3.36 15.46
CA THR A 427 -26.30 3.02 14.19
C THR A 427 -27.62 3.74 13.91
N ALA A 428 -28.04 4.68 14.73
CA ALA A 428 -29.42 5.22 14.73
C ALA A 428 -29.59 6.62 14.12
N GLY A 429 -28.60 7.16 13.42
CA GLY A 429 -28.67 8.50 12.84
C GLY A 429 -28.29 9.64 13.80
N GLY A 430 -27.94 10.81 13.30
CA GLY A 430 -27.46 11.95 14.07
C GLY A 430 -28.10 13.27 13.69
N ASP A 431 -28.17 14.17 14.68
CA ASP A 431 -28.62 15.53 14.44
C ASP A 431 -27.53 16.30 13.65
N LEU A 432 -27.96 17.08 12.67
CA LEU A 432 -27.07 17.92 11.88
C LEU A 432 -26.81 19.25 12.58
N ALA A 433 -25.55 19.64 12.70
CA ALA A 433 -25.17 20.89 13.33
C ALA A 433 -24.00 21.58 12.60
N VAL A 434 -23.79 22.83 12.89
CA VAL A 434 -22.70 23.67 12.41
C VAL A 434 -21.90 24.17 13.60
N MET A 435 -20.57 24.03 13.51
CA MET A 435 -19.63 24.43 14.55
C MET A 435 -18.53 25.35 13.98
N PRO A 436 -18.22 26.49 14.61
CA PRO A 436 -17.08 27.31 14.20
C PRO A 436 -15.74 26.55 14.33
N VAL A 437 -14.84 26.69 13.33
CA VAL A 437 -13.51 26.03 13.32
C VAL A 437 -12.61 26.45 14.48
N LEU A 438 -12.80 27.65 15.03
CA LEU A 438 -12.03 28.19 16.16
C LEU A 438 -12.63 27.79 17.52
N GLY A 439 -13.63 26.92 17.54
CA GLY A 439 -14.40 26.62 18.73
C GLY A 439 -15.54 27.64 18.96
N GLY A 440 -16.53 27.24 19.74
CA GLY A 440 -17.70 28.07 20.03
C GLY A 440 -18.95 27.24 20.22
N ILE A 441 -20.11 27.90 20.28
CA ILE A 441 -21.41 27.25 20.46
C ILE A 441 -21.86 26.63 19.14
N GLU A 442 -22.17 25.36 19.16
CA GLU A 442 -22.75 24.66 18.01
C GLU A 442 -24.20 25.13 17.75
N ARG A 443 -24.54 25.23 16.50
CA ARG A 443 -25.88 25.60 16.02
C ARG A 443 -26.48 24.41 15.29
N ARG A 444 -27.64 23.88 15.76
CA ARG A 444 -28.38 22.86 15.04
C ARG A 444 -28.93 23.39 13.72
N VAL A 445 -28.94 22.55 12.70
CA VAL A 445 -29.57 22.85 11.41
C VAL A 445 -31.02 22.30 11.46
N GLY A 446 -31.91 23.08 12.07
CA GLY A 446 -33.30 22.66 12.28
C GLY A 446 -33.41 21.33 13.04
N ASP A 447 -34.50 20.60 12.78
CA ASP A 447 -34.72 19.24 13.32
C ASP A 447 -34.27 18.14 12.35
N ILE A 448 -33.18 18.38 11.61
CA ILE A 448 -32.68 17.45 10.61
C ILE A 448 -31.93 16.30 11.28
N ARG A 449 -32.45 15.09 11.09
CA ARG A 449 -31.76 13.84 11.45
C ARG A 449 -31.28 13.11 10.20
N ILE A 450 -30.02 12.72 10.19
CA ILE A 450 -29.44 11.89 9.16
C ILE A 450 -29.58 10.43 9.61
N ASN A 451 -30.54 9.71 9.01
CA ASN A 451 -30.79 8.30 9.29
C ASN A 451 -29.95 7.40 8.36
N GLN A 452 -28.62 7.49 8.45
CA GLN A 452 -27.73 6.62 7.68
C GLN A 452 -26.67 6.00 8.58
N PRO A 453 -26.28 4.74 8.33
CA PRO A 453 -25.11 4.15 8.99
C PRO A 453 -23.86 4.96 8.61
N PHE A 454 -23.18 5.53 9.60
CA PHE A 454 -21.94 6.28 9.39
C PHE A 454 -20.77 5.46 8.81
N MET A 455 -20.96 4.19 8.55
CA MET A 455 -19.98 3.28 7.97
C MET A 455 -19.48 3.71 6.56
N TYR A 456 -20.17 4.65 5.91
CA TYR A 456 -19.84 5.10 4.54
C TYR A 456 -19.33 6.54 4.46
N GLY A 457 -19.01 7.17 5.60
CA GLY A 457 -18.42 8.51 5.60
C GLY A 457 -19.44 9.64 5.50
N ILE A 458 -19.14 10.63 4.68
CA ILE A 458 -19.82 11.90 4.59
C ILE A 458 -21.25 11.72 4.09
N SER A 459 -22.23 12.21 4.83
CA SER A 459 -23.63 12.15 4.47
C SER A 459 -24.27 13.51 4.17
N ALA A 460 -23.50 14.60 4.31
CA ALA A 460 -23.95 15.95 3.98
C ALA A 460 -22.80 16.85 3.49
N ALA A 461 -23.10 17.87 2.70
CA ALA A 461 -22.16 18.86 2.19
C ALA A 461 -22.82 20.22 1.98
N TRP A 462 -22.03 21.28 2.10
CA TRP A 462 -22.43 22.63 1.78
C TRP A 462 -22.59 22.86 0.27
N THR A 463 -23.50 23.74 -0.12
CA THR A 463 -23.48 24.36 -1.44
C THR A 463 -22.38 25.42 -1.51
N PRO A 464 -21.79 25.70 -2.71
CA PRO A 464 -20.68 26.65 -2.84
C PRO A 464 -21.01 28.09 -2.39
N ASP A 465 -22.26 28.48 -2.41
CA ASP A 465 -22.76 29.77 -1.95
C ASP A 465 -23.07 29.81 -0.44
N LYS A 466 -22.85 28.71 0.28
CA LYS A 466 -23.14 28.56 1.71
C LYS A 466 -24.63 28.74 2.09
N SER A 467 -25.51 28.82 1.11
CA SER A 467 -26.96 29.08 1.37
C SER A 467 -27.69 27.83 1.82
N HIS A 468 -27.24 26.65 1.35
CA HIS A 468 -27.92 25.37 1.58
C HIS A 468 -26.95 24.25 1.95
N ILE A 469 -27.51 23.15 2.44
CA ILE A 469 -26.84 21.91 2.72
C ILE A 469 -27.56 20.78 1.97
N VAL A 470 -26.81 20.00 1.20
CA VAL A 470 -27.30 18.74 0.59
C VAL A 470 -26.97 17.60 1.53
N TYR A 471 -27.94 16.76 1.83
CA TYR A 471 -27.75 15.60 2.71
C TYR A 471 -28.49 14.36 2.21
N ALA A 472 -27.98 13.21 2.59
CA ALA A 472 -28.56 11.91 2.29
C ALA A 472 -29.45 11.43 3.46
N ASN A 473 -30.64 10.90 3.15
CA ASN A 473 -31.53 10.33 4.14
C ASN A 473 -32.28 9.13 3.54
N GLY A 474 -31.96 7.92 4.00
CA GLY A 474 -32.48 6.68 3.40
C GLY A 474 -32.03 6.55 1.95
N THR A 475 -32.95 6.50 1.00
CA THR A 475 -32.68 6.48 -0.44
C THR A 475 -32.78 7.85 -1.10
N GLU A 476 -33.04 8.91 -0.33
CA GLU A 476 -33.23 10.25 -0.85
C GLU A 476 -31.98 11.14 -0.69
N MET A 477 -31.74 11.98 -1.68
CA MET A 477 -30.91 13.18 -1.55
C MET A 477 -31.84 14.36 -1.29
N ARG A 478 -31.57 15.13 -0.24
CA ARG A 478 -32.39 16.25 0.22
C ARG A 478 -31.56 17.54 0.29
N LEU A 479 -32.23 18.65 0.17
CA LEU A 479 -31.70 20.00 0.33
C LEU A 479 -32.35 20.67 1.52
N VAL A 480 -31.63 21.44 2.30
CA VAL A 480 -32.12 22.26 3.40
C VAL A 480 -31.37 23.58 3.43
N GLY A 481 -32.04 24.66 3.81
CA GLY A 481 -31.38 25.94 4.05
C GLY A 481 -30.33 25.83 5.15
N SER A 482 -29.28 26.60 5.09
CA SER A 482 -28.18 26.57 6.08
C SER A 482 -28.64 26.94 7.51
N ASP A 483 -29.82 27.56 7.64
CA ASP A 483 -30.51 27.87 8.90
C ASP A 483 -31.48 26.74 9.36
N GLY A 484 -31.63 25.70 8.55
CA GLY A 484 -32.57 24.61 8.79
C GLY A 484 -33.97 24.78 8.16
N SER A 485 -34.18 25.86 7.43
CA SER A 485 -35.45 26.12 6.72
C SER A 485 -35.53 25.32 5.40
N GLU A 486 -36.75 25.26 4.84
CA GLU A 486 -37.03 24.81 3.47
C GLU A 486 -36.48 23.41 3.08
N SER A 487 -36.56 22.43 4.00
CA SER A 487 -36.13 21.08 3.68
C SER A 487 -37.01 20.44 2.59
N ARG A 488 -36.39 20.01 1.48
CA ARG A 488 -37.05 19.33 0.38
C ARG A 488 -36.25 18.18 -0.19
N THR A 489 -36.93 17.20 -0.77
CA THR A 489 -36.29 16.11 -1.52
C THR A 489 -35.84 16.64 -2.88
N LEU A 490 -34.56 16.42 -3.23
CA LEU A 490 -34.01 16.69 -4.56
C LEU A 490 -34.30 15.54 -5.52
N LEU A 491 -33.95 14.33 -5.12
CA LEU A 491 -34.09 13.11 -5.93
C LEU A 491 -34.15 11.87 -5.04
N THR A 492 -34.65 10.78 -5.60
CA THR A 492 -34.55 9.43 -5.02
C THR A 492 -33.52 8.63 -5.81
N ALA A 493 -32.50 8.12 -5.12
CA ALA A 493 -31.44 7.32 -5.71
C ALA A 493 -31.85 5.85 -5.89
N PRO A 494 -31.25 5.10 -6.82
CA PRO A 494 -31.56 3.69 -7.04
C PRO A 494 -31.00 2.74 -5.95
N GLY A 495 -30.34 3.27 -4.94
CA GLY A 495 -29.78 2.58 -3.78
C GLY A 495 -29.59 3.56 -2.63
N ILE A 496 -28.61 3.28 -1.76
CA ILE A 496 -28.32 4.14 -0.61
C ILE A 496 -27.31 5.22 -1.04
N PRO A 497 -27.72 6.51 -1.17
CA PRO A 497 -26.80 7.59 -1.54
C PRO A 497 -25.97 8.05 -0.34
N PHE A 498 -24.72 8.46 -0.58
CA PHE A 498 -23.84 9.08 0.41
C PHE A 498 -22.74 9.91 -0.28
N ALA A 499 -21.91 10.60 0.48
CA ALA A 499 -20.83 11.46 0.02
C ALA A 499 -21.25 12.48 -1.06
N PRO A 500 -22.32 13.29 -0.80
CA PRO A 500 -22.69 14.33 -1.73
C PRO A 500 -21.62 15.40 -1.84
N ARG A 501 -21.46 15.95 -3.03
CA ARG A 501 -20.62 17.12 -3.31
C ARG A 501 -21.27 17.94 -4.40
N VAL A 502 -21.27 19.25 -4.24
CA VAL A 502 -21.71 20.20 -5.25
C VAL A 502 -20.49 20.77 -5.98
N SER A 503 -20.58 20.88 -7.31
CA SER A 503 -19.48 21.43 -8.10
C SER A 503 -19.24 22.91 -7.74
N PRO A 504 -18.01 23.43 -7.85
CA PRO A 504 -17.71 24.82 -7.49
C PRO A 504 -18.52 25.88 -8.23
N ASP A 505 -19.00 25.57 -9.44
CA ASP A 505 -19.92 26.40 -10.23
C ASP A 505 -21.38 26.32 -9.78
N GLY A 506 -21.72 25.45 -8.83
CA GLY A 506 -23.06 25.26 -8.30
C GLY A 506 -24.01 24.51 -9.23
N GLY A 507 -23.57 24.03 -10.39
CA GLY A 507 -24.45 23.45 -11.41
C GLY A 507 -24.68 21.94 -11.28
N ARG A 508 -23.76 21.21 -10.64
CA ARG A 508 -23.77 19.75 -10.60
C ARG A 508 -23.70 19.22 -9.17
N LEU A 509 -24.46 18.18 -8.92
CA LEU A 509 -24.42 17.39 -7.69
C LEU A 509 -23.84 16.00 -8.01
N ARG A 510 -22.78 15.60 -7.34
CA ARG A 510 -22.26 14.22 -7.36
C ARG A 510 -22.46 13.56 -6.02
N TYR A 511 -22.76 12.30 -6.07
CA TYR A 511 -22.92 11.47 -4.89
C TYR A 511 -22.58 10.03 -5.23
N THR A 512 -22.24 9.26 -4.22
CA THR A 512 -22.02 7.82 -4.36
C THR A 512 -23.30 7.08 -4.03
N VAL A 513 -23.62 6.04 -4.77
CA VAL A 513 -24.75 5.14 -4.50
C VAL A 513 -24.20 3.76 -4.18
N ARG A 514 -24.63 3.22 -3.04
CA ARG A 514 -24.42 1.82 -2.72
C ARG A 514 -25.61 1.00 -3.20
N ASP A 515 -25.34 0.01 -4.03
CA ASP A 515 -26.35 -0.96 -4.42
C ASP A 515 -26.75 -1.83 -3.22
N ALA A 516 -28.04 -1.90 -2.92
CA ALA A 516 -28.54 -2.61 -1.74
C ALA A 516 -28.40 -4.15 -1.85
N LYS A 517 -28.26 -4.69 -3.07
CA LYS A 517 -28.20 -6.14 -3.34
C LYS A 517 -26.75 -6.63 -3.41
N THR A 518 -25.91 -5.91 -4.12
CA THR A 518 -24.52 -6.31 -4.39
C THR A 518 -23.53 -5.68 -3.42
N GLY A 519 -23.90 -4.57 -2.76
CA GLY A 519 -23.01 -3.76 -1.94
C GLY A 519 -22.01 -2.91 -2.74
N ALA A 520 -22.03 -2.97 -4.06
CA ALA A 520 -21.13 -2.24 -4.94
C ALA A 520 -21.41 -0.72 -4.90
N PHE A 521 -20.34 0.05 -5.08
CA PHE A 521 -20.41 1.51 -5.14
C PHE A 521 -20.36 2.02 -6.56
N THR A 522 -21.15 3.06 -6.86
CA THR A 522 -21.13 3.79 -8.12
C THR A 522 -21.28 5.29 -7.86
N ILE A 523 -20.50 6.10 -8.58
CA ILE A 523 -20.64 7.56 -8.51
C ILE A 523 -21.71 7.99 -9.50
N TRP A 524 -22.62 8.84 -9.04
CA TRP A 524 -23.72 9.42 -9.81
C TRP A 524 -23.58 10.93 -9.93
N GLU A 525 -24.10 11.48 -11.00
CA GLU A 525 -24.20 12.92 -11.22
C GLU A 525 -25.65 13.31 -11.52
N ALA A 526 -26.07 14.48 -11.02
CA ALA A 526 -27.37 15.09 -11.29
C ALA A 526 -27.20 16.61 -11.33
N GLY A 527 -28.20 17.31 -11.82
CA GLY A 527 -28.33 18.76 -11.59
C GLY A 527 -28.52 19.05 -10.10
N THR A 528 -28.12 20.23 -9.63
CA THR A 528 -28.35 20.65 -8.22
C THR A 528 -29.82 20.83 -7.88
N ASP A 529 -30.69 20.89 -8.87
CA ASP A 529 -32.16 20.82 -8.75
C ASP A 529 -32.71 19.39 -8.64
N GLY A 530 -31.82 18.38 -8.75
CA GLY A 530 -32.18 16.95 -8.76
C GLY A 530 -32.48 16.39 -10.15
N SER A 531 -32.33 17.18 -11.22
CA SER A 531 -32.63 16.76 -12.58
C SER A 531 -31.61 15.78 -13.16
N ALA A 532 -32.05 14.95 -14.09
CA ALA A 532 -31.23 14.06 -14.95
C ALA A 532 -30.19 13.20 -14.22
N PRO A 533 -30.51 12.45 -13.15
CA PRO A 533 -29.56 11.61 -12.45
C PRO A 533 -29.07 10.47 -13.35
N HIS A 534 -27.74 10.28 -13.42
CA HIS A 534 -27.11 9.24 -14.22
C HIS A 534 -25.76 8.79 -13.60
N PRO A 535 -25.29 7.55 -13.87
CA PRO A 535 -23.97 7.11 -13.46
C PRO A 535 -22.87 7.94 -14.13
N LEU A 536 -21.88 8.40 -13.35
CA LEU A 536 -20.77 9.23 -13.85
C LEU A 536 -19.77 8.44 -14.71
N LEU A 537 -19.54 7.17 -14.37
CA LEU A 537 -18.52 6.30 -14.96
C LEU A 537 -19.15 5.01 -15.55
N PRO A 538 -20.07 5.11 -16.51
CA PRO A 538 -20.72 3.93 -17.08
C PRO A 538 -19.69 3.06 -17.81
N GLY A 539 -19.60 1.76 -17.44
CA GLY A 539 -18.71 0.80 -18.09
C GLY A 539 -17.22 0.96 -17.72
N TRP A 540 -16.87 1.83 -16.78
CA TRP A 540 -15.49 1.95 -16.30
C TRP A 540 -15.08 0.71 -15.49
N THR A 541 -13.92 0.14 -15.86
CA THR A 541 -13.36 -1.09 -15.25
C THR A 541 -11.97 -0.87 -14.64
N GLY A 542 -11.55 0.40 -14.50
CA GLY A 542 -10.20 0.72 -14.02
C GLY A 542 -9.95 0.33 -12.56
N ALA A 543 -10.98 0.37 -11.73
CA ALA A 543 -10.96 -0.09 -10.34
C ALA A 543 -12.39 -0.35 -9.85
N GLN A 544 -12.52 -1.05 -8.71
CA GLN A 544 -13.82 -1.36 -8.12
C GLN A 544 -14.23 -0.34 -7.05
N ASN A 545 -15.53 -0.27 -6.78
CA ASN A 545 -16.09 0.53 -5.70
C ASN A 545 -15.65 2.01 -5.72
N PRO A 546 -15.79 2.73 -6.85
CA PRO A 546 -15.47 4.15 -6.89
C PRO A 546 -16.41 4.93 -5.97
N CYS A 547 -15.86 5.75 -5.08
CA CYS A 547 -16.64 6.54 -4.16
C CYS A 547 -15.97 7.85 -3.73
N CYS A 548 -16.70 8.60 -2.93
CA CYS A 548 -16.19 9.57 -1.97
C CYS A 548 -15.32 10.68 -2.61
N GLY A 549 -15.67 11.10 -3.83
CA GLY A 549 -14.91 12.10 -4.55
C GLY A 549 -15.30 13.54 -4.22
N THR A 550 -14.41 14.45 -4.60
CA THR A 550 -14.61 15.89 -4.47
C THR A 550 -13.96 16.63 -5.65
N TRP A 551 -14.41 17.84 -5.92
CA TRP A 551 -13.79 18.69 -6.94
C TRP A 551 -12.57 19.44 -6.41
N THR A 552 -11.62 19.72 -7.29
CA THR A 552 -10.63 20.79 -7.05
C THR A 552 -11.33 22.14 -6.97
N ALA A 553 -10.74 23.09 -6.24
CA ALA A 553 -11.35 24.42 -6.04
C ALA A 553 -11.64 25.17 -7.35
N ASP A 554 -10.85 24.92 -8.41
CA ASP A 554 -11.02 25.47 -9.75
C ASP A 554 -12.03 24.70 -10.62
N GLY A 555 -12.60 23.61 -10.11
CA GLY A 555 -13.55 22.76 -10.81
C GLY A 555 -13.00 21.96 -11.99
N ARG A 556 -11.67 22.00 -12.23
CA ARG A 556 -11.04 21.36 -13.39
C ARG A 556 -10.91 19.85 -13.26
N TYR A 557 -10.85 19.35 -12.04
CA TYR A 557 -10.74 17.92 -11.75
C TYR A 557 -11.72 17.49 -10.68
N TYR A 558 -12.19 16.25 -10.84
CA TYR A 558 -12.89 15.53 -9.79
C TYR A 558 -11.98 14.39 -9.33
N VAL A 559 -11.60 14.40 -8.06
CA VAL A 559 -10.73 13.40 -7.44
C VAL A 559 -11.56 12.50 -6.57
N PHE A 560 -11.41 11.19 -6.70
CA PHE A 560 -12.19 10.20 -5.99
C PHE A 560 -11.33 8.99 -5.61
N GLU A 561 -11.82 8.16 -4.73
CA GLU A 561 -11.17 6.92 -4.32
C GLU A 561 -11.80 5.69 -4.97
N ALA A 562 -10.95 4.71 -5.32
CA ALA A 562 -11.38 3.39 -5.75
C ALA A 562 -10.26 2.38 -5.42
N ASP A 563 -10.63 1.24 -4.83
CA ASP A 563 -9.70 0.17 -4.40
C ASP A 563 -8.52 0.65 -3.53
N GLY A 564 -8.76 1.70 -2.72
CA GLY A 564 -7.75 2.30 -1.85
C GLY A 564 -6.70 3.14 -2.58
N ASN A 565 -6.98 3.56 -3.79
CA ASN A 565 -6.19 4.51 -4.56
C ASN A 565 -6.98 5.76 -4.91
N LEU A 566 -6.29 6.87 -5.11
CA LEU A 566 -6.88 8.10 -5.60
C LEU A 566 -6.84 8.13 -7.12
N TRP A 567 -7.92 8.61 -7.71
CA TRP A 567 -8.14 8.74 -9.14
C TRP A 567 -8.60 10.16 -9.45
N ALA A 568 -8.17 10.72 -10.57
CA ALA A 568 -8.60 12.04 -11.04
C ALA A 568 -9.28 11.94 -12.41
N ARG A 569 -10.45 12.58 -12.52
CA ARG A 569 -11.16 12.77 -13.78
C ARG A 569 -11.09 14.24 -14.18
N SER A 570 -10.68 14.53 -15.42
CA SER A 570 -10.69 15.90 -15.94
C SER A 570 -12.11 16.33 -16.27
N GLU A 571 -12.48 17.54 -15.78
CA GLU A 571 -13.78 18.16 -16.03
C GLU A 571 -13.69 19.27 -17.11
N ALA A 572 -12.48 19.72 -17.43
CA ALA A 572 -12.26 20.80 -18.38
C ALA A 572 -12.41 20.30 -19.82
N GLY A 573 -13.54 20.59 -20.43
CA GLY A 573 -13.70 20.66 -21.88
C GLY A 573 -13.44 22.11 -22.33
N GLY A 574 -12.30 22.39 -22.99
CA GLY A 574 -12.10 23.68 -23.63
C GLY A 574 -12.84 23.73 -24.99
N LEU A 575 -13.08 24.95 -25.51
CA LEU A 575 -13.76 25.19 -26.80
C LEU A 575 -13.20 24.38 -27.97
N PHE A 576 -11.99 23.80 -27.81
CA PHE A 576 -11.22 23.06 -28.81
C PHE A 576 -10.63 21.72 -28.30
N ARG A 577 -10.97 21.26 -27.09
CA ARG A 577 -10.49 19.99 -26.53
C ARG A 577 -11.65 19.19 -25.96
N ARG A 578 -11.83 17.97 -26.42
CA ARG A 578 -12.65 17.00 -25.70
C ARG A 578 -11.96 16.63 -24.40
N ALA A 579 -12.67 16.77 -23.28
CA ALA A 579 -12.21 16.23 -22.00
C ALA A 579 -11.93 14.72 -22.18
N SER A 580 -10.80 14.24 -21.67
CA SER A 580 -10.60 12.80 -21.54
C SER A 580 -11.58 12.31 -20.50
N SER A 581 -12.54 11.47 -20.90
CA SER A 581 -13.58 10.94 -20.03
C SER A 581 -13.05 9.92 -19.02
N ASP A 582 -11.85 9.35 -19.27
CA ASP A 582 -11.30 8.27 -18.48
C ASP A 582 -10.51 8.80 -17.28
N PRO A 583 -10.83 8.30 -16.06
CA PRO A 583 -10.06 8.63 -14.87
C PRO A 583 -8.60 8.17 -14.95
N VAL A 584 -7.70 8.95 -14.37
CA VAL A 584 -6.28 8.65 -14.25
C VAL A 584 -5.96 8.29 -12.80
N GLN A 585 -5.29 7.17 -12.58
CA GLN A 585 -4.82 6.77 -11.26
C GLN A 585 -3.69 7.67 -10.80
N LEU A 586 -3.82 8.23 -9.59
CA LEU A 586 -2.85 9.15 -9.01
C LEU A 586 -1.90 8.48 -8.02
N THR A 587 -2.37 7.49 -7.27
CA THR A 587 -1.58 6.81 -6.23
C THR A 587 -1.40 5.32 -6.54
N PHE A 588 -0.26 4.77 -6.11
CA PHE A 588 0.14 3.39 -6.34
C PHE A 588 0.90 2.89 -5.11
N GLY A 589 0.87 1.59 -4.86
CA GLY A 589 1.70 0.97 -3.82
C GLY A 589 0.89 0.40 -2.65
N PRO A 590 1.57 0.03 -1.55
CA PRO A 590 0.94 -0.66 -0.43
C PRO A 590 0.13 0.27 0.49
N LEU A 591 0.39 1.59 0.44
CA LEU A 591 -0.36 2.58 1.20
C LEU A 591 -1.69 2.84 0.51
N ARG A 592 -2.77 2.62 1.23
CA ARG A 592 -4.13 2.87 0.73
C ARG A 592 -4.55 4.27 1.12
N PHE A 593 -5.18 4.99 0.22
CA PHE A 593 -5.65 6.35 0.47
C PHE A 593 -7.17 6.43 0.47
N SER A 594 -7.70 7.20 1.41
CA SER A 594 -9.13 7.48 1.51
C SER A 594 -9.37 8.92 1.98
N GLY A 595 -10.60 9.40 1.81
CA GLY A 595 -11.03 10.70 2.31
C GLY A 595 -10.27 11.86 1.70
N VAL A 596 -10.17 11.90 0.37
CA VAL A 596 -9.42 12.95 -0.33
C VAL A 596 -10.06 14.32 -0.18
N MET A 597 -9.22 15.33 0.10
CA MET A 597 -9.58 16.75 0.18
C MET A 597 -8.52 17.58 -0.56
N PRO A 598 -8.84 18.23 -1.68
CA PRO A 598 -7.94 19.14 -2.36
C PRO A 598 -7.65 20.40 -1.53
N SER A 599 -6.41 20.89 -1.57
CA SER A 599 -6.06 22.19 -1.03
C SER A 599 -6.77 23.32 -1.78
N ARG A 600 -6.98 24.44 -1.12
CA ARG A 600 -7.65 25.61 -1.75
C ARG A 600 -6.86 26.21 -2.92
N ASP A 601 -5.53 26.11 -2.88
CA ASP A 601 -4.65 26.56 -3.95
C ASP A 601 -4.54 25.56 -5.11
N GLY A 602 -5.18 24.40 -5.01
CA GLY A 602 -5.21 23.34 -6.02
C GLY A 602 -3.89 22.59 -6.23
N LYS A 603 -2.86 22.84 -5.40
CA LYS A 603 -1.53 22.23 -5.56
C LYS A 603 -1.33 20.92 -4.81
N ARG A 604 -2.17 20.66 -3.81
CA ARG A 604 -2.08 19.49 -2.94
C ARG A 604 -3.41 18.77 -2.84
N LEU A 605 -3.30 17.47 -2.57
CA LEU A 605 -4.41 16.64 -2.13
C LEU A 605 -4.08 16.14 -0.73
N PHE A 606 -4.97 16.36 0.23
CA PHE A 606 -4.86 15.75 1.55
C PHE A 606 -5.68 14.48 1.59
N ALA A 607 -5.17 13.41 2.18
CA ALA A 607 -5.88 12.15 2.32
C ALA A 607 -5.39 11.38 3.53
N VAL A 608 -6.20 10.49 4.06
CA VAL A 608 -5.77 9.52 5.05
C VAL A 608 -5.05 8.39 4.32
N GLY A 609 -3.79 8.16 4.69
CA GLY A 609 -3.01 7.01 4.23
C GLY A 609 -3.09 5.90 5.27
N ASP A 610 -3.56 4.73 4.84
CA ASP A 610 -3.78 3.55 5.66
C ASP A 610 -2.77 2.46 5.28
N GLN A 611 -1.83 2.18 6.19
CA GLN A 611 -0.96 1.02 6.09
C GLN A 611 -1.53 -0.09 6.98
N ARG A 612 -2.37 -0.93 6.41
CA ARG A 612 -3.04 -2.00 7.15
C ARG A 612 -2.06 -3.08 7.57
N LYS A 613 -1.99 -3.33 8.86
CA LYS A 613 -1.18 -4.38 9.45
C LYS A 613 -1.89 -4.95 10.67
N GLY A 614 -2.04 -6.25 10.74
CA GLY A 614 -2.59 -6.92 11.91
C GLY A 614 -1.49 -7.52 12.78
N ARG A 615 -1.77 -7.74 14.03
CA ARG A 615 -0.97 -8.50 14.98
C ARG A 615 -1.85 -9.51 15.68
N LEU A 616 -1.67 -10.78 15.32
CA LEU A 616 -2.45 -11.86 15.93
C LEU A 616 -2.08 -12.01 17.40
N ALA A 617 -3.06 -11.95 18.28
CA ALA A 617 -2.88 -12.00 19.71
C ALA A 617 -3.91 -12.94 20.36
N ARG A 618 -3.51 -13.62 21.43
CA ARG A 618 -4.40 -14.45 22.28
C ARG A 618 -4.51 -13.85 23.67
N TYR A 619 -5.65 -14.06 24.29
CA TYR A 619 -5.82 -13.70 25.69
C TYR A 619 -5.05 -14.68 26.58
N ASP A 620 -4.25 -14.15 27.51
CA ASP A 620 -3.56 -14.89 28.55
C ASP A 620 -4.25 -14.69 29.90
N ALA A 621 -4.79 -15.76 30.44
CA ALA A 621 -5.54 -15.71 31.69
C ALA A 621 -4.70 -15.37 32.93
N GLN A 622 -3.38 -15.62 32.90
CA GLN A 622 -2.50 -15.31 34.02
C GLN A 622 -2.19 -13.83 34.09
N SER A 623 -1.77 -13.24 32.98
CA SER A 623 -1.47 -11.81 32.90
C SER A 623 -2.72 -10.94 32.73
N LYS A 624 -3.86 -11.53 32.34
CA LYS A 624 -5.12 -10.86 31.99
C LYS A 624 -4.97 -9.85 30.86
N HIS A 625 -4.01 -10.09 29.95
CA HIS A 625 -3.75 -9.27 28.78
C HIS A 625 -3.70 -10.12 27.51
N TYR A 626 -3.82 -9.45 26.37
CA TYR A 626 -3.54 -10.08 25.08
C TYR A 626 -2.03 -10.11 24.83
N VAL A 627 -1.51 -11.29 24.53
CA VAL A 627 -0.11 -11.55 24.19
C VAL A 627 0.00 -12.02 22.75
N ASP A 628 1.14 -11.77 22.13
CA ASP A 628 1.38 -12.20 20.76
C ASP A 628 1.13 -13.71 20.61
N TYR A 629 0.40 -14.07 19.58
CA TYR A 629 0.15 -15.44 19.21
C TYR A 629 0.84 -15.72 17.87
N LEU A 630 1.59 -16.82 17.78
CA LEU A 630 2.40 -17.17 16.59
C LEU A 630 3.39 -16.08 16.17
N GLY A 631 4.04 -15.43 17.15
CA GLY A 631 4.95 -14.33 16.88
C GLY A 631 4.27 -13.10 16.30
N GLY A 632 2.99 -12.88 16.61
CA GLY A 632 2.24 -11.69 16.18
C GLY A 632 2.07 -11.59 14.66
N ILE A 633 1.88 -12.72 13.96
CA ILE A 633 1.64 -12.68 12.50
C ILE A 633 0.42 -11.83 12.16
N SER A 634 0.44 -11.23 10.97
CA SER A 634 -0.72 -10.50 10.44
C SER A 634 -1.72 -11.48 9.83
N ALA A 635 -2.69 -11.94 10.62
CA ALA A 635 -3.62 -12.99 10.23
C ALA A 635 -4.98 -12.85 10.93
N GLU A 636 -6.02 -13.32 10.27
CA GLU A 636 -7.38 -13.44 10.79
C GLU A 636 -7.99 -14.80 10.42
N GLY A 637 -9.15 -15.13 10.95
CA GLY A 637 -9.87 -16.36 10.59
C GLY A 637 -9.09 -17.64 10.92
N VAL A 638 -8.38 -17.68 12.04
CA VAL A 638 -7.52 -18.80 12.42
C VAL A 638 -8.34 -20.03 12.79
N ALA A 639 -7.97 -21.19 12.26
CA ALA A 639 -8.53 -22.48 12.59
C ALA A 639 -7.42 -23.51 12.84
N VAL A 640 -7.49 -24.22 13.96
CA VAL A 640 -6.53 -25.27 14.33
C VAL A 640 -7.08 -26.62 13.90
N SER A 641 -6.21 -27.51 13.38
CA SER A 641 -6.57 -28.87 13.02
C SER A 641 -6.99 -29.69 14.25
N GLY A 642 -7.82 -30.71 14.05
CA GLY A 642 -8.32 -31.56 15.14
C GLY A 642 -7.23 -32.26 15.95
N ASP A 643 -6.05 -32.50 15.37
CA ASP A 643 -4.88 -33.08 16.05
C ASP A 643 -4.02 -32.01 16.77
N GLY A 644 -4.37 -30.77 16.69
CA GLY A 644 -3.67 -29.66 17.33
C GLY A 644 -2.29 -29.29 16.73
N ARG A 645 -1.87 -29.94 15.62
CA ARG A 645 -0.51 -29.79 15.06
C ARG A 645 -0.40 -28.74 13.98
N SER A 646 -1.49 -28.50 13.24
CA SER A 646 -1.53 -27.58 12.11
C SER A 646 -2.57 -26.50 12.32
N MET A 647 -2.37 -25.39 11.64
CA MET A 647 -3.39 -24.35 11.59
C MET A 647 -3.53 -23.79 10.18
N ALA A 648 -4.72 -23.33 9.89
CA ALA A 648 -5.02 -22.57 8.68
C ALA A 648 -5.50 -21.16 9.09
N TYR A 649 -5.14 -20.15 8.31
CA TYR A 649 -5.50 -18.76 8.58
C TYR A 649 -5.56 -17.95 7.30
N THR A 650 -6.29 -16.86 7.35
CA THR A 650 -6.32 -15.84 6.30
C THR A 650 -5.25 -14.80 6.59
N SER A 651 -4.38 -14.49 5.63
CA SER A 651 -3.42 -13.41 5.73
C SER A 651 -4.14 -12.06 5.74
N PHE A 652 -3.80 -11.19 6.66
CA PHE A 652 -4.33 -9.83 6.74
C PHE A 652 -3.28 -8.83 6.24
N PRO A 653 -3.59 -7.85 5.38
CA PRO A 653 -4.93 -7.57 4.83
C PRO A 653 -5.24 -8.27 3.49
N ASP A 654 -4.35 -9.14 2.98
CA ASP A 654 -4.37 -9.64 1.59
C ASP A 654 -5.52 -10.62 1.32
N GLY A 655 -6.08 -11.24 2.37
CA GLY A 655 -7.18 -12.19 2.25
C GLY A 655 -6.78 -13.52 1.62
N THR A 656 -5.49 -13.87 1.56
CA THR A 656 -5.03 -15.17 1.04
C THR A 656 -4.98 -16.22 2.15
N LEU A 657 -5.30 -17.46 1.79
CA LEU A 657 -5.31 -18.57 2.73
C LEU A 657 -3.91 -19.18 2.89
N TRP A 658 -3.51 -19.42 4.13
CA TRP A 658 -2.22 -19.99 4.51
C TRP A 658 -2.42 -21.15 5.48
N ARG A 659 -1.43 -22.03 5.51
CA ARG A 659 -1.29 -23.11 6.50
C ARG A 659 0.09 -23.02 7.16
N SER A 660 0.16 -23.36 8.46
CA SER A 660 1.42 -23.51 9.19
C SER A 660 1.28 -24.59 10.26
N ARG A 661 2.36 -24.91 10.96
CA ARG A 661 2.28 -25.57 12.27
C ARG A 661 1.72 -24.59 13.31
N THR A 662 1.24 -25.15 14.43
CA THR A 662 0.71 -24.35 15.56
C THR A 662 1.78 -23.52 16.28
N ASP A 663 3.06 -23.79 16.06
CA ASP A 663 4.18 -22.97 16.50
C ASP A 663 4.53 -21.84 15.50
N GLY A 664 3.80 -21.75 14.37
CA GLY A 664 4.04 -20.76 13.31
C GLY A 664 5.10 -21.16 12.28
N SER A 665 5.71 -22.35 12.41
CA SER A 665 6.67 -22.87 11.43
C SER A 665 5.96 -23.50 10.21
N GLU A 666 6.71 -23.89 9.19
CA GLU A 666 6.24 -24.57 7.96
C GLU A 666 5.08 -23.81 7.26
N ARG A 667 5.21 -22.51 7.10
CA ARG A 667 4.18 -21.67 6.47
C ARG A 667 4.09 -21.95 4.97
N VAL A 668 2.88 -22.28 4.50
CA VAL A 668 2.58 -22.56 3.10
C VAL A 668 1.38 -21.73 2.68
N GLN A 669 1.52 -20.96 1.59
CA GLN A 669 0.41 -20.25 0.99
C GLN A 669 -0.45 -21.23 0.19
N LEU A 670 -1.76 -21.24 0.44
CA LEU A 670 -2.71 -22.17 -0.17
C LEU A 670 -3.53 -21.53 -1.29
N THR A 671 -3.86 -20.23 -1.18
CA THR A 671 -4.54 -19.48 -2.25
C THR A 671 -3.71 -18.29 -2.70
N PHE A 672 -3.89 -17.89 -3.96
CA PHE A 672 -3.16 -16.82 -4.62
C PHE A 672 -4.15 -15.85 -5.27
N ALA A 673 -3.78 -14.56 -5.34
CA ALA A 673 -4.61 -13.59 -6.04
C ALA A 673 -4.92 -14.06 -7.49
N PRO A 674 -6.13 -13.83 -8.00
CA PRO A 674 -7.19 -13.00 -7.42
C PRO A 674 -8.11 -13.72 -6.41
N LEU A 675 -7.88 -15.00 -6.09
CA LEU A 675 -8.72 -15.77 -5.18
C LEU A 675 -8.39 -15.43 -3.71
N THR A 676 -9.35 -14.84 -3.01
CA THR A 676 -9.31 -14.71 -1.56
C THR A 676 -9.83 -15.99 -0.90
N GLY A 677 -9.34 -16.29 0.32
CA GLY A 677 -9.80 -17.42 1.13
C GLY A 677 -10.01 -17.00 2.58
N LEU A 678 -11.28 -16.92 2.99
CA LEU A 678 -11.69 -16.38 4.27
C LEU A 678 -12.23 -17.49 5.18
N MET A 679 -11.98 -17.35 6.48
CA MET A 679 -12.51 -18.22 7.54
C MET A 679 -12.35 -19.71 7.25
N PRO A 680 -11.12 -20.22 7.14
CA PRO A 680 -10.87 -21.64 6.90
C PRO A 680 -11.45 -22.51 8.01
N ARG A 681 -11.91 -23.71 7.64
CA ARG A 681 -12.40 -24.75 8.54
C ARG A 681 -11.82 -26.10 8.14
N TRP A 682 -11.15 -26.73 9.07
CA TRP A 682 -10.64 -28.09 8.87
C TRP A 682 -11.77 -29.10 8.80
N SER A 683 -11.67 -30.06 7.88
CA SER A 683 -12.48 -31.28 7.96
C SER A 683 -12.13 -32.07 9.23
N PRO A 684 -13.05 -32.85 9.80
CA PRO A 684 -12.80 -33.59 11.01
C PRO A 684 -11.61 -34.57 10.95
N ASP A 685 -11.33 -35.09 9.76
CA ASP A 685 -10.19 -35.99 9.49
C ASP A 685 -8.87 -35.25 9.25
N GLY A 686 -8.90 -33.88 9.21
CA GLY A 686 -7.74 -33.01 9.00
C GLY A 686 -7.17 -33.02 7.58
N THR A 687 -7.84 -33.65 6.61
CA THR A 687 -7.31 -33.78 5.23
C THR A 687 -7.70 -32.64 4.31
N GLN A 688 -8.78 -31.90 4.63
CA GLN A 688 -9.34 -30.86 3.80
C GLN A 688 -9.58 -29.57 4.58
N LEU A 689 -9.65 -28.47 3.83
CA LEU A 689 -10.06 -27.16 4.31
C LEU A 689 -11.28 -26.69 3.52
N ALA A 690 -12.35 -26.33 4.21
CA ALA A 690 -13.44 -25.55 3.65
C ALA A 690 -13.23 -24.08 3.96
N PHE A 691 -13.49 -23.20 3.02
CA PHE A 691 -13.41 -21.75 3.20
C PHE A 691 -14.38 -21.07 2.24
N PHE A 692 -14.63 -19.80 2.45
CA PHE A 692 -15.34 -19.02 1.45
C PHE A 692 -14.47 -17.90 0.91
N GLY A 693 -14.77 -17.43 -0.29
CA GLY A 693 -13.99 -16.42 -0.96
C GLY A 693 -14.39 -16.28 -2.42
N GLY A 694 -13.51 -15.71 -3.20
CA GLY A 694 -13.67 -15.52 -4.63
C GLY A 694 -12.72 -14.46 -5.15
N PRO A 695 -12.66 -14.28 -6.48
CA PRO A 695 -12.08 -13.08 -7.06
C PRO A 695 -12.84 -11.86 -6.56
N SER A 696 -12.16 -10.73 -6.39
CA SER A 696 -12.78 -9.47 -5.93
C SER A 696 -13.91 -8.97 -6.85
N THR A 697 -14.02 -9.51 -8.06
CA THR A 697 -15.07 -9.22 -9.05
C THR A 697 -16.32 -10.07 -8.93
N GLU A 698 -16.32 -11.09 -8.07
CA GLU A 698 -17.41 -12.05 -7.93
C GLU A 698 -17.95 -12.08 -6.50
N SER A 699 -19.19 -12.53 -6.36
CA SER A 699 -19.76 -12.82 -5.04
C SER A 699 -19.03 -13.99 -4.38
N PHE A 700 -18.93 -13.96 -3.05
CA PHE A 700 -18.34 -15.04 -2.28
C PHE A 700 -18.99 -16.39 -2.54
N ARG A 701 -18.18 -17.45 -2.59
CA ARG A 701 -18.56 -18.85 -2.79
C ARG A 701 -17.84 -19.73 -1.80
N VAL A 702 -18.40 -20.91 -1.55
CA VAL A 702 -17.76 -21.92 -0.71
C VAL A 702 -16.84 -22.80 -1.56
N TYR A 703 -15.64 -22.97 -1.06
CA TYR A 703 -14.58 -23.78 -1.65
C TYR A 703 -14.14 -24.87 -0.67
N VAL A 704 -13.68 -25.98 -1.23
CA VAL A 704 -12.99 -27.07 -0.51
C VAL A 704 -11.68 -27.36 -1.22
N MET A 705 -10.62 -27.56 -0.47
CA MET A 705 -9.30 -27.93 -0.99
C MET A 705 -8.60 -28.92 -0.07
N SER A 706 -7.59 -29.63 -0.59
CA SER A 706 -6.70 -30.43 0.25
C SER A 706 -5.90 -29.55 1.20
N ALA A 707 -5.79 -29.96 2.44
CA ALA A 707 -4.96 -29.27 3.44
C ALA A 707 -3.46 -29.30 3.09
N ALA A 708 -3.03 -30.25 2.24
CA ALA A 708 -1.67 -30.29 1.71
C ALA A 708 -1.41 -29.25 0.59
N GLY A 709 -2.45 -28.58 0.11
CA GLY A 709 -2.40 -27.64 -1.01
C GLY A 709 -3.03 -28.21 -2.28
N GLY A 710 -2.90 -27.47 -3.37
CA GLY A 710 -3.50 -27.80 -4.67
C GLY A 710 -4.59 -26.81 -5.08
N THR A 711 -5.33 -27.12 -6.13
CA THR A 711 -6.37 -26.23 -6.69
C THR A 711 -7.63 -26.26 -5.82
N PRO A 712 -8.10 -25.13 -5.29
CA PRO A 712 -9.39 -25.06 -4.60
C PRO A 712 -10.55 -25.41 -5.55
N ARG A 713 -11.43 -26.30 -5.08
CA ARG A 713 -12.64 -26.68 -5.81
C ARG A 713 -13.83 -25.89 -5.25
N ARG A 714 -14.48 -25.11 -6.10
CA ARG A 714 -15.76 -24.49 -5.78
C ARG A 714 -16.80 -25.60 -5.61
N VAL A 715 -17.51 -25.60 -4.49
CA VAL A 715 -18.49 -26.67 -4.15
C VAL A 715 -19.93 -26.19 -4.22
N THR A 716 -20.14 -24.89 -4.41
CA THR A 716 -21.46 -24.28 -4.50
C THR A 716 -21.64 -23.53 -5.81
N THR A 717 -22.89 -23.51 -6.33
CA THR A 717 -23.24 -22.90 -7.64
C THR A 717 -24.38 -21.88 -7.51
N GLY A 718 -24.76 -21.51 -6.29
CA GLY A 718 -25.84 -20.57 -6.03
C GLY A 718 -25.65 -19.20 -6.69
N THR A 719 -26.71 -18.43 -6.80
CA THR A 719 -26.72 -17.05 -7.31
C THR A 719 -26.46 -16.00 -6.22
N LEU A 720 -26.81 -16.34 -4.97
CA LEU A 720 -26.59 -15.45 -3.81
C LEU A 720 -25.16 -15.64 -3.26
N PRO A 721 -24.56 -14.62 -2.64
CA PRO A 721 -23.30 -14.78 -1.93
C PRO A 721 -23.40 -15.85 -0.83
N GLU A 722 -22.37 -16.68 -0.72
CA GLU A 722 -22.30 -17.82 0.19
C GLU A 722 -21.08 -17.69 1.10
N ALA A 723 -21.26 -17.97 2.40
CA ALA A 723 -20.21 -17.74 3.36
C ALA A 723 -20.28 -18.69 4.56
N ASP A 724 -19.17 -18.71 5.30
CA ASP A 724 -19.04 -19.24 6.65
C ASP A 724 -19.33 -20.74 6.77
N PRO A 725 -18.62 -21.58 5.97
CA PRO A 725 -18.83 -23.01 5.97
C PRO A 725 -18.48 -23.65 7.32
N SER A 726 -19.26 -24.68 7.74
CA SER A 726 -19.02 -25.49 8.93
C SER A 726 -19.23 -26.96 8.60
N TRP A 727 -18.21 -27.79 8.86
CA TRP A 727 -18.28 -29.24 8.64
C TRP A 727 -19.19 -29.94 9.63
N SER A 728 -19.92 -30.95 9.18
CA SER A 728 -20.49 -31.96 10.06
C SER A 728 -19.38 -32.79 10.71
N PRO A 729 -19.54 -33.33 11.91
CA PRO A 729 -18.49 -34.12 12.59
C PRO A 729 -18.06 -35.40 11.86
N ASP A 730 -18.91 -35.92 10.98
CA ASP A 730 -18.59 -37.07 10.11
C ASP A 730 -17.87 -36.67 8.80
N GLY A 731 -17.70 -35.38 8.56
CA GLY A 731 -17.03 -34.84 7.38
C GLY A 731 -17.82 -34.99 6.07
N ARG A 732 -19.08 -35.44 6.11
CA ARG A 732 -19.87 -35.68 4.89
C ARG A 732 -20.64 -34.46 4.41
N GLN A 733 -20.93 -33.53 5.31
CA GLN A 733 -21.76 -32.38 5.02
C GLN A 733 -21.09 -31.06 5.41
N LEU A 734 -21.49 -30.01 4.72
CA LEU A 734 -21.14 -28.63 5.03
C LEU A 734 -22.40 -27.81 5.22
N ALA A 735 -22.54 -27.19 6.38
CA ALA A 735 -23.52 -26.12 6.60
C ALA A 735 -22.90 -24.78 6.18
N PHE A 736 -23.64 -23.93 5.44
CA PHE A 736 -23.18 -22.60 5.09
C PHE A 736 -24.37 -21.65 4.99
N GLY A 737 -24.13 -20.33 5.15
CA GLY A 737 -25.14 -19.30 5.04
C GLY A 737 -25.02 -18.51 3.74
N ASN A 738 -26.16 -17.97 3.30
CA ASN A 738 -26.10 -16.90 2.30
C ASN A 738 -25.75 -15.60 3.00
N SER A 739 -24.73 -14.89 2.54
CA SER A 739 -24.29 -13.62 3.14
C SER A 739 -24.30 -12.51 2.09
N SER A 740 -24.96 -11.43 2.41
CA SER A 740 -24.80 -10.18 1.67
C SER A 740 -23.58 -9.42 2.20
N GLY A 741 -22.37 -9.92 1.93
CA GLY A 741 -21.08 -9.23 2.14
C GLY A 741 -21.01 -8.25 3.32
N GLY A 742 -20.82 -8.74 4.54
CA GLY A 742 -20.38 -7.92 5.68
C GLY A 742 -21.42 -7.02 6.34
N GLN A 743 -22.71 -7.07 5.98
CA GLN A 743 -23.74 -6.28 6.68
C GLN A 743 -24.96 -7.08 7.02
N ALA A 744 -25.24 -7.14 8.32
CA ALA A 744 -26.49 -7.61 8.85
C ALA A 744 -27.67 -6.80 8.26
N GLY A 745 -28.65 -7.47 7.67
CA GLY A 745 -29.98 -6.91 7.58
C GLY A 745 -30.62 -6.63 6.23
N THR A 746 -30.11 -7.10 5.06
CA THR A 746 -30.67 -6.63 3.77
C THR A 746 -31.23 -7.66 2.79
N THR A 747 -31.18 -8.96 3.06
CA THR A 747 -31.81 -9.95 2.17
C THR A 747 -32.90 -10.75 2.88
N PRO A 748 -34.18 -10.59 2.52
CA PRO A 748 -35.30 -11.29 3.17
C PRO A 748 -35.26 -12.81 3.04
N ASN A 749 -34.44 -13.37 2.16
CA ASN A 749 -34.37 -14.80 1.84
C ASN A 749 -33.09 -15.50 2.28
N THR A 750 -32.37 -14.96 3.28
CA THR A 750 -31.20 -15.63 3.82
C THR A 750 -31.61 -16.90 4.55
N THR A 751 -30.98 -18.02 4.17
CA THR A 751 -31.22 -19.34 4.79
C THR A 751 -29.89 -20.07 4.96
N ILE A 752 -29.85 -20.98 5.92
CA ILE A 752 -28.74 -21.92 6.07
C ILE A 752 -28.95 -23.08 5.09
N GLN A 753 -27.92 -23.41 4.35
CA GLN A 753 -27.92 -24.53 3.40
C GLN A 753 -27.03 -25.66 3.92
N ILE A 754 -27.40 -26.89 3.65
CA ILE A 754 -26.60 -28.08 3.90
C ILE A 754 -26.20 -28.67 2.56
N LEU A 755 -24.91 -28.77 2.34
CA LEU A 755 -24.30 -29.41 1.17
C LEU A 755 -23.82 -30.81 1.56
N ASP A 756 -24.24 -31.82 0.83
CA ASP A 756 -23.58 -33.12 0.88
C ASP A 756 -22.34 -33.09 -0.05
N VAL A 757 -21.16 -33.23 0.53
CA VAL A 757 -19.88 -33.02 -0.18
C VAL A 757 -19.60 -34.10 -1.21
N GLY A 758 -20.12 -35.32 -0.99
CA GLY A 758 -19.94 -36.46 -1.89
C GLY A 758 -20.83 -36.39 -3.13
N THR A 759 -22.10 -36.03 -2.93
CA THR A 759 -23.10 -35.99 -4.01
C THR A 759 -23.25 -34.60 -4.65
N GLY A 760 -22.81 -33.53 -3.96
CA GLY A 760 -23.00 -32.16 -4.39
C GLY A 760 -24.43 -31.64 -4.23
N GLN A 761 -25.32 -32.39 -3.56
CA GLN A 761 -26.70 -31.96 -3.31
C GLN A 761 -26.74 -30.90 -2.23
N ILE A 762 -27.54 -29.86 -2.45
CA ILE A 762 -27.74 -28.74 -1.52
C ILE A 762 -29.22 -28.71 -1.15
N ALA A 763 -29.50 -28.60 0.16
CA ALA A 763 -30.86 -28.48 0.68
C ALA A 763 -30.90 -27.42 1.81
N PRO A 764 -31.98 -26.61 1.90
CA PRO A 764 -32.12 -25.66 2.99
C PRO A 764 -32.36 -26.37 4.33
N LEU A 765 -31.72 -25.86 5.39
CA LEU A 765 -32.02 -26.32 6.76
C LEU A 765 -33.43 -25.83 7.16
N PRO A 766 -34.32 -26.74 7.60
CA PRO A 766 -35.70 -26.35 7.92
C PRO A 766 -35.80 -25.22 8.94
N GLY A 767 -36.65 -24.24 8.67
CA GLY A 767 -36.92 -23.11 9.56
C GLY A 767 -35.73 -22.11 9.71
N SER A 768 -34.71 -22.20 8.86
CA SER A 768 -33.53 -21.34 8.95
C SER A 768 -33.69 -19.97 8.27
N ALA A 769 -34.89 -19.60 7.79
CA ALA A 769 -35.12 -18.29 7.20
C ALA A 769 -34.80 -17.16 8.21
N GLY A 770 -33.92 -16.23 7.79
CA GLY A 770 -33.47 -15.15 8.66
C GLY A 770 -32.29 -15.51 9.56
N PHE A 771 -31.64 -16.66 9.36
CA PHE A 771 -30.43 -17.08 10.11
C PHE A 771 -29.24 -17.21 9.17
N PHE A 772 -28.03 -16.94 9.73
CA PHE A 772 -26.75 -17.04 9.04
C PHE A 772 -25.63 -17.52 9.99
N SER A 773 -24.38 -17.65 9.48
CA SER A 773 -23.19 -18.04 10.25
C SER A 773 -23.37 -19.38 11.02
N PRO A 774 -23.70 -20.47 10.33
CA PRO A 774 -23.93 -21.76 10.97
C PRO A 774 -22.65 -22.33 11.58
N ARG A 775 -22.78 -22.96 12.75
CA ARG A 775 -21.71 -23.73 13.40
C ARG A 775 -22.26 -25.07 13.85
N TRP A 776 -21.78 -26.14 13.24
CA TRP A 776 -22.09 -27.49 13.66
C TRP A 776 -21.44 -27.80 15.00
N SER A 777 -22.15 -28.38 15.94
CA SER A 777 -21.57 -28.84 17.21
C SER A 777 -20.64 -30.04 16.98
N PRO A 778 -19.56 -30.20 17.76
CA PRO A 778 -18.65 -31.35 17.65
C PRO A 778 -19.34 -32.71 17.78
N ASP A 779 -20.39 -32.80 18.57
CA ASP A 779 -21.18 -34.03 18.75
C ASP A 779 -22.24 -34.27 17.65
N GLY A 780 -22.40 -33.35 16.73
CA GLY A 780 -23.35 -33.44 15.60
C GLY A 780 -24.81 -33.24 15.93
N ARG A 781 -25.14 -32.94 17.19
CA ARG A 781 -26.55 -32.82 17.62
C ARG A 781 -27.17 -31.49 17.34
N HIS A 782 -26.34 -30.45 17.18
CA HIS A 782 -26.84 -29.09 17.10
C HIS A 782 -26.13 -28.29 15.98
N ILE A 783 -26.83 -27.27 15.48
CA ILE A 783 -26.23 -26.21 14.64
C ILE A 783 -26.56 -24.87 15.30
N ALA A 784 -25.54 -24.15 15.76
CA ALA A 784 -25.70 -22.78 16.23
C ALA A 784 -25.73 -21.83 15.05
N ALA A 785 -26.49 -20.71 15.16
CA ALA A 785 -26.57 -19.68 14.15
C ALA A 785 -26.89 -18.31 14.75
N LEU A 786 -26.73 -17.27 13.97
CA LEU A 786 -27.08 -15.90 14.30
C LEU A 786 -28.29 -15.44 13.50
N SER A 787 -29.14 -14.59 14.07
CA SER A 787 -30.15 -13.87 13.32
C SER A 787 -29.53 -12.81 12.42
N LEU A 788 -30.21 -12.41 11.32
CA LEU A 788 -29.71 -11.42 10.34
C LEU A 788 -29.33 -10.08 10.94
N ASP A 789 -30.05 -9.64 11.97
CA ASP A 789 -29.73 -8.43 12.74
C ASP A 789 -28.60 -8.63 13.73
N SER A 790 -28.07 -9.87 13.83
CA SER A 790 -27.07 -10.29 14.82
C SER A 790 -27.46 -10.03 16.28
N LEU A 791 -28.75 -9.92 16.58
CA LEU A 791 -29.25 -9.69 17.94
C LEU A 791 -29.68 -10.97 18.67
N ARG A 792 -29.67 -12.11 17.97
CA ARG A 792 -30.06 -13.42 18.55
C ARG A 792 -29.02 -14.47 18.21
N LEU A 793 -28.65 -15.26 19.23
CA LEU A 793 -27.94 -16.51 19.09
C LEU A 793 -28.94 -17.65 19.24
N VAL A 794 -29.05 -18.48 18.21
CA VAL A 794 -30.02 -19.57 18.13
C VAL A 794 -29.33 -20.91 17.91
N VAL A 795 -30.00 -21.99 18.34
CA VAL A 795 -29.54 -23.37 18.13
C VAL A 795 -30.64 -24.20 17.50
N PHE A 796 -30.29 -24.92 16.45
CA PHE A 796 -31.11 -25.93 15.83
C PHE A 796 -30.76 -27.31 16.42
N ASP A 797 -31.77 -28.04 16.92
CA ASP A 797 -31.63 -29.43 17.35
C ASP A 797 -31.90 -30.39 16.19
N MET A 798 -30.89 -31.20 15.85
CA MET A 798 -30.92 -32.12 14.70
C MET A 798 -31.95 -33.25 14.87
N ALA A 799 -32.31 -33.63 16.08
CA ALA A 799 -33.28 -34.68 16.36
C ALA A 799 -34.71 -34.18 16.30
N SER A 800 -35.02 -33.10 17.02
CA SER A 800 -36.38 -32.53 17.07
C SER A 800 -36.71 -31.63 15.85
N LYS A 801 -35.71 -31.20 15.06
CA LYS A 801 -35.82 -30.27 13.95
C LYS A 801 -36.39 -28.90 14.36
N THR A 802 -36.09 -28.44 15.55
CA THR A 802 -36.58 -27.18 16.11
C THR A 802 -35.47 -26.19 16.41
N TRP A 803 -35.79 -24.90 16.26
CA TRP A 803 -34.92 -23.79 16.63
C TRP A 803 -35.23 -23.33 18.05
N THR A 804 -34.22 -22.99 18.80
CA THR A 804 -34.31 -22.46 20.16
C THR A 804 -33.41 -21.25 20.34
N ASP A 805 -33.93 -20.17 20.94
CA ASP A 805 -33.10 -19.03 21.36
C ASP A 805 -32.27 -19.37 22.58
N LEU A 806 -30.97 -19.16 22.51
CA LEU A 806 -30.07 -19.36 23.66
C LEU A 806 -29.97 -18.15 24.55
N VAL A 807 -30.01 -16.95 23.98
CA VAL A 807 -29.93 -15.69 24.72
C VAL A 807 -31.00 -14.73 24.23
N PRO A 808 -31.59 -13.92 25.14
CA PRO A 808 -32.56 -12.89 24.76
C PRO A 808 -31.94 -11.89 23.81
N ALA A 809 -32.76 -11.34 22.90
CA ALA A 809 -32.37 -10.25 22.04
C ALA A 809 -31.93 -9.02 22.88
N GLY A 810 -30.78 -8.42 22.54
CA GLY A 810 -30.38 -7.22 23.29
C GLY A 810 -28.95 -6.77 23.09
N SER A 811 -28.05 -7.62 22.59
CA SER A 811 -26.68 -7.25 22.27
C SER A 811 -26.34 -7.75 20.87
N PHE A 812 -25.46 -7.05 20.17
CA PHE A 812 -24.91 -7.56 18.91
C PHE A 812 -24.07 -8.80 19.20
N TYR A 813 -24.38 -9.93 18.53
CA TYR A 813 -23.63 -11.18 18.62
C TYR A 813 -22.84 -11.45 17.35
N GLY A 814 -21.60 -11.96 17.53
CA GLY A 814 -20.77 -12.34 16.41
C GLY A 814 -19.89 -13.54 16.73
N TRP A 815 -19.40 -14.20 15.69
CA TRP A 815 -18.35 -15.24 15.76
C TRP A 815 -18.65 -16.36 16.77
N PRO A 816 -19.75 -17.15 16.64
CA PRO A 816 -20.02 -18.24 17.54
C PRO A 816 -19.03 -19.38 17.37
N TYR A 817 -18.50 -19.91 18.49
CA TYR A 817 -17.60 -21.07 18.55
C TYR A 817 -18.08 -22.06 19.61
N TRP A 818 -18.22 -23.32 19.21
CA TRP A 818 -18.54 -24.40 20.15
C TRP A 818 -17.34 -24.74 21.04
N SER A 819 -17.60 -25.08 22.30
CA SER A 819 -16.64 -25.81 23.13
C SER A 819 -16.42 -27.22 22.57
N PRO A 820 -15.21 -27.81 22.73
CA PRO A 820 -14.91 -29.16 22.22
C PRO A 820 -15.86 -30.26 22.75
N ASP A 821 -16.42 -30.07 23.93
CA ASP A 821 -17.37 -30.97 24.58
C ASP A 821 -18.84 -30.70 24.18
N SER A 822 -19.09 -29.77 23.28
CA SER A 822 -20.43 -29.35 22.82
C SER A 822 -21.37 -28.84 23.91
N THR A 823 -20.87 -28.44 25.08
CA THR A 823 -21.70 -28.02 26.22
C THR A 823 -21.96 -26.50 26.22
N SER A 824 -21.13 -25.74 25.54
CA SER A 824 -21.25 -24.26 25.51
C SER A 824 -20.82 -23.66 24.19
N ILE A 825 -21.22 -22.40 23.96
CA ILE A 825 -20.83 -21.57 22.82
C ILE A 825 -20.16 -20.31 23.34
N THR A 826 -18.95 -20.02 22.86
CA THR A 826 -18.28 -18.73 23.04
C THR A 826 -18.70 -17.81 21.90
N VAL A 827 -19.07 -16.56 22.24
CA VAL A 827 -19.58 -15.60 21.27
C VAL A 827 -19.13 -14.19 21.66
N VAL A 828 -18.92 -13.34 20.67
CA VAL A 828 -18.81 -11.87 20.88
C VAL A 828 -20.20 -11.32 21.16
N ALA A 829 -20.37 -10.55 22.19
CA ALA A 829 -21.60 -9.88 22.55
C ALA A 829 -21.33 -8.40 22.85
N GLY A 830 -21.52 -7.54 21.87
CA GLY A 830 -21.06 -6.14 21.95
C GLY A 830 -19.54 -6.08 21.99
N ASN A 831 -19.00 -5.62 23.12
CA ASN A 831 -17.55 -5.54 23.37
C ASN A 831 -17.03 -6.69 24.26
N ASP A 832 -17.94 -7.52 24.73
CA ASP A 832 -17.63 -8.61 25.62
C ASP A 832 -17.47 -9.94 24.88
N ILE A 833 -16.67 -10.82 25.41
CA ILE A 833 -16.64 -12.22 25.04
C ILE A 833 -17.41 -13.00 26.11
N LYS A 834 -18.47 -13.67 25.68
CA LYS A 834 -19.34 -14.42 26.57
C LYS A 834 -19.34 -15.89 26.22
N ARG A 835 -19.51 -16.72 27.23
CA ARG A 835 -19.80 -18.15 27.11
C ARG A 835 -21.24 -18.39 27.48
N VAL A 836 -21.95 -19.14 26.63
CA VAL A 836 -23.34 -19.50 26.81
C VAL A 836 -23.43 -21.02 26.96
N THR A 837 -23.86 -21.51 28.09
CA THR A 837 -24.09 -22.94 28.32
C THR A 837 -25.39 -23.36 27.66
N ILE A 838 -25.40 -24.53 27.00
CA ILE A 838 -26.57 -25.02 26.24
C ILE A 838 -27.70 -25.50 27.18
N ALA A 839 -27.34 -26.24 28.23
CA ALA A 839 -28.30 -26.91 29.09
C ALA A 839 -29.20 -25.98 29.90
N ASP A 840 -28.66 -24.95 30.51
CA ASP A 840 -29.32 -24.02 31.40
C ASP A 840 -29.36 -22.58 30.87
N ARG A 841 -28.76 -22.33 29.68
CA ARG A 841 -28.66 -21.02 29.06
C ARG A 841 -27.93 -19.97 29.93
N HIS A 842 -27.09 -20.45 30.83
CA HIS A 842 -26.27 -19.55 31.65
C HIS A 842 -25.28 -18.77 30.78
N VAL A 843 -25.19 -17.45 31.03
CA VAL A 843 -24.31 -16.54 30.29
C VAL A 843 -23.23 -16.04 31.24
N GLU A 844 -21.98 -16.42 30.96
CA GLU A 844 -20.79 -15.96 31.67
C GLU A 844 -20.01 -14.99 30.82
N THR A 845 -19.59 -13.85 31.37
CA THR A 845 -18.64 -12.97 30.70
C THR A 845 -17.23 -13.47 30.97
N ILE A 846 -16.56 -14.01 29.95
CA ILE A 846 -15.16 -14.48 30.02
C ILE A 846 -14.22 -13.27 30.04
N PHE A 847 -14.54 -12.27 29.24
CA PHE A 847 -13.72 -11.08 29.07
C PHE A 847 -14.61 -9.90 28.72
N GLY A 848 -14.48 -8.82 29.50
CA GLY A 848 -15.21 -7.56 29.26
C GLY A 848 -14.32 -6.49 28.68
N ASP A 849 -14.92 -5.48 28.10
CA ASP A 849 -14.36 -4.34 27.37
C ASP A 849 -12.90 -3.97 27.76
N ALA A 850 -11.96 -4.33 26.89
CA ALA A 850 -10.54 -4.09 27.12
C ALA A 850 -9.99 -2.84 26.42
N GLY A 851 -10.82 -2.11 25.70
CA GLY A 851 -10.34 -0.99 24.88
C GLY A 851 -9.31 -1.43 23.83
N LEU A 852 -9.50 -2.64 23.26
CA LEU A 852 -8.60 -3.21 22.25
C LEU A 852 -8.78 -2.53 20.91
N ASP A 853 -7.68 -2.20 20.27
CA ASP A 853 -7.65 -1.75 18.89
C ASP A 853 -7.65 -2.97 17.96
N LEU A 854 -8.85 -3.33 17.46
CA LEU A 854 -9.05 -4.51 16.64
C LEU A 854 -8.89 -4.18 15.16
N ALA A 855 -8.05 -4.94 14.46
CA ALA A 855 -7.91 -4.82 13.01
C ALA A 855 -9.24 -5.11 12.31
N GLN A 856 -9.63 -4.21 11.39
CA GLN A 856 -10.83 -4.35 10.60
C GLN A 856 -10.55 -5.13 9.31
N GLY A 857 -10.85 -6.43 9.31
CA GLY A 857 -10.77 -7.29 8.15
C GLY A 857 -11.91 -7.06 7.15
N GLN A 858 -11.99 -7.92 6.14
CA GLN A 858 -13.08 -7.86 5.13
C GLN A 858 -14.48 -8.09 5.75
N LEU A 859 -14.55 -8.75 6.87
CA LEU A 859 -15.78 -9.09 7.59
C LEU A 859 -15.93 -8.33 8.92
N GLY A 860 -15.18 -7.25 9.10
CA GLY A 860 -15.09 -6.52 10.36
C GLY A 860 -14.01 -7.07 11.29
N ALA A 861 -14.05 -6.70 12.58
CA ALA A 861 -13.13 -7.23 13.56
C ALA A 861 -13.38 -8.71 13.80
N TRP A 862 -12.34 -9.53 13.61
CA TRP A 862 -12.45 -10.97 13.79
C TRP A 862 -12.08 -11.38 15.22
N LEU A 863 -12.84 -12.33 15.75
CA LEU A 863 -12.53 -13.05 16.97
C LEU A 863 -12.62 -14.57 16.73
N GLY A 864 -11.69 -15.30 17.29
CA GLY A 864 -11.68 -16.76 17.33
C GLY A 864 -11.36 -17.28 18.72
N THR A 865 -11.14 -18.61 18.82
CA THR A 865 -10.69 -19.27 20.05
C THR A 865 -9.53 -20.20 19.76
N THR A 866 -8.62 -20.32 20.74
CA THR A 866 -7.61 -21.38 20.76
C THR A 866 -8.27 -22.74 21.04
N PRO A 867 -7.61 -23.88 20.79
CA PRO A 867 -8.14 -25.20 21.12
C PRO A 867 -8.53 -25.40 22.60
N ASP A 868 -7.85 -24.69 23.50
CA ASP A 868 -8.13 -24.64 24.94
C ASP A 868 -9.21 -23.59 25.31
N GLY A 869 -9.87 -22.98 24.33
CA GLY A 869 -11.02 -22.13 24.49
C GLY A 869 -10.74 -20.66 24.82
N TRP A 870 -9.48 -20.22 24.77
CA TRP A 870 -9.14 -18.80 25.02
C TRP A 870 -9.33 -17.93 23.76
N PRO A 871 -9.77 -16.69 23.95
CA PRO A 871 -9.97 -15.76 22.82
C PRO A 871 -8.68 -15.46 22.06
N VAL A 872 -8.80 -15.44 20.73
CA VAL A 872 -7.77 -15.00 19.78
C VAL A 872 -8.34 -13.94 18.86
N THR A 873 -7.62 -12.87 18.63
CA THR A 873 -8.04 -11.79 17.75
C THR A 873 -6.87 -11.16 17.02
N THR A 874 -7.15 -10.33 16.05
CA THR A 874 -6.15 -9.53 15.35
C THR A 874 -6.21 -8.10 15.85
N LEU A 875 -5.17 -7.67 16.53
CA LEU A 875 -5.00 -6.28 16.96
C LEU A 875 -4.52 -5.45 15.76
N ASP A 876 -4.99 -4.21 15.67
CA ASP A 876 -4.48 -3.27 14.68
C ASP A 876 -3.05 -2.84 15.05
N ALA A 877 -2.13 -3.05 14.13
CA ALA A 877 -0.73 -2.63 14.19
C ALA A 877 -0.37 -1.78 12.97
N GLY A 878 -1.38 -1.35 12.23
CA GLY A 878 -1.26 -0.45 11.09
C GLY A 878 -1.03 0.99 11.52
N THR A 879 -0.86 1.85 10.53
CA THR A 879 -0.79 3.30 10.73
C THR A 879 -1.83 3.98 9.88
N HIS A 880 -2.52 4.97 10.45
CA HIS A 880 -3.59 5.72 9.80
C HIS A 880 -3.27 7.21 9.93
N ASP A 881 -2.44 7.71 9.04
CA ASP A 881 -1.96 9.08 9.11
C ASP A 881 -2.46 9.92 7.94
N ILE A 882 -2.52 11.24 8.15
CA ILE A 882 -2.85 12.19 7.08
C ILE A 882 -1.60 12.46 6.27
N TYR A 883 -1.75 12.43 4.95
CA TYR A 883 -0.72 12.75 3.98
C TYR A 883 -1.14 13.94 3.12
N ALA A 884 -0.16 14.75 2.75
CA ALA A 884 -0.26 15.73 1.67
C ALA A 884 0.42 15.16 0.43
N LEU A 885 -0.30 15.11 -0.67
CA LEU A 885 0.21 14.68 -1.96
C LEU A 885 0.34 15.93 -2.85
N ASP A 886 1.56 16.33 -3.14
CA ASP A 886 1.82 17.36 -4.15
C ASP A 886 1.50 16.76 -5.51
N TRP A 887 0.73 17.48 -6.33
CA TRP A 887 0.33 16.95 -7.62
C TRP A 887 0.38 18.03 -8.71
N GLU A 888 0.66 17.58 -9.91
CA GLU A 888 0.58 18.38 -11.13
C GLU A 888 -0.72 18.04 -11.85
N ALA A 889 -1.56 19.05 -12.04
CA ALA A 889 -2.83 18.98 -12.73
C ALA A 889 -2.82 19.96 -13.91
N PRO A 890 -2.40 19.53 -15.12
CA PRO A 890 -2.20 20.38 -16.28
C PRO A 890 -3.48 20.93 -16.91
#